data_2babed5a0e8d2c80ff3aa90854b5374e
#
_entry.id   2babed5a0e8d2c80ff3aa90854b5374e
#
_cell.length_a   1.000
_cell.length_b   1.000
_cell.length_c   1.000
_cell.angle_alpha   90.00
_cell.angle_beta   90.00
_cell.angle_gamma   90.00
#
_symmetry.space_group_name_H-M   'P 1'
#
loop_
_entity.id
_entity.type
_entity.pdbx_description
1 polymer ?
#
loop_
_entity_poly.entity_id
_entity_poly.type
_entity_poly.pdbx_seq_one_letter_code
_entity_poly.pdbx_strand_id
1 'polypeptide(L)'
;MKDKIIVKGAKVHNLKNVSLEIPRDKLIVFTGLSGSGKSSLAFDTIYAEGQRRYVESLSSYARQFLGQMDKPDVESIEGLSPAISIDQKTTSRNPRSTVGTVTEIYDYLRLLYARVGVPHCPKCGKEITQQSVDQIVDQIMELPERSKIMILAPIIRGRKGTHEKVLENIKKQGFVRARIDGEIYDLTEDEIKLEKNIKHNIEAVVDRIIVKDGIEGRLTDSIETSLKMAEGLVLVNIIGEEDRLYSEHFACADCGISIDELAPRMFSFNSPFGKCERCDGLGTLMEIDEDLVVPNKDLSIRGGAISTWGDSRMKEESWTYCVLKALMEKYNFDLDTPYKDLPKKVQEVLMYGEPEKLKVTYTKENVTAVYNHSFEGEINNLRRRYMETNSDTMKAEIEKYMSDNPCPKCKGARLKPEALAVTVGGKNIFEFTSMAIREELDFINSINFSEKDKIISSQIIKEIQSRLSFLINVGLDYLDLARKAGTLSGGEAQRIRLATQIGSQLMGVLYILDEPSIGLHQRDNDRLISTLKQLRDVGNTLIVVEHDEDTMREADYIVDIGPGAGEHGGKIVASGTLDEIMSNENSLTGKYLTGAKKVELPEERRKGNGNFITVKGAKENNLKNVTAKFPLGTLTMVTGVSGSGKSTLVNEILYKGLNKIVNKAKDLPGKFKEITGYENIDKIIDIDQSPIGRTPRSNSATYTGTFDIIRELFSQTQEAKMRGYKPGRFSFNVKGGRCEACSGDGIIKIEMQFLSDVYVPCEVCKGKNIADVLNMTVEEALEFFENIPRIKNKLQTLMDVGLGYIRLGQPSTQLSGGEAQRIKLAYELSKRSTGKTLYILDEPTTGLHIHDVNRLVKILQRLVDGGNTVIVIEHNLDMIKCADYIVDLGPEGGDKGGTIIATGTPEKIAETKESYTGKYLKKYL
;
A
#
# COMPACT_ATOMS: atom_id res chain seq x y z
N MET A 1 -17.30 7.01 39.05
CA MET A 1 -17.60 6.82 37.62
C MET A 1 -18.58 5.65 37.51
N LYS A 2 -19.50 5.64 36.51
CA LYS A 2 -20.36 4.48 36.29
C LYS A 2 -19.51 3.30 35.83
N ASP A 3 -19.70 2.12 36.44
CA ASP A 3 -18.91 0.92 36.15
C ASP A 3 -19.34 0.18 34.87
N LYS A 4 -20.36 0.76 34.17
CA LYS A 4 -20.96 0.15 32.97
C LYS A 4 -21.23 1.19 31.91
N ILE A 5 -21.19 0.78 30.66
CA ILE A 5 -21.78 1.48 29.49
C ILE A 5 -23.19 0.94 29.31
N ILE A 6 -24.21 1.81 29.33
CA ILE A 6 -25.61 1.45 29.21
C ILE A 6 -26.17 2.01 27.90
N VAL A 7 -26.47 1.16 26.95
CA VAL A 7 -27.13 1.48 25.68
C VAL A 7 -28.62 1.21 25.82
N LYS A 8 -29.48 2.17 25.43
CA LYS A 8 -30.95 2.03 25.46
C LYS A 8 -31.54 2.38 24.10
N GLY A 9 -32.30 1.47 23.55
CA GLY A 9 -33.14 1.73 22.41
C GLY A 9 -32.39 1.97 21.09
N ALA A 10 -31.31 1.23 20.79
CA ALA A 10 -30.60 1.36 19.53
C ALA A 10 -31.36 0.76 18.35
N LYS A 11 -31.56 1.57 17.27
CA LYS A 11 -32.36 1.22 16.09
C LYS A 11 -31.62 1.48 14.77
N VAL A 12 -30.29 1.66 14.82
CA VAL A 12 -29.49 1.92 13.63
C VAL A 12 -29.49 0.70 12.71
N HIS A 13 -29.68 0.92 11.42
CA HIS A 13 -29.77 -0.13 10.38
C HIS A 13 -30.77 -1.25 10.72
N ASN A 14 -30.25 -2.48 10.94
CA ASN A 14 -31.08 -3.65 11.24
C ASN A 14 -31.31 -3.88 12.74
N LEU A 15 -30.84 -3.01 13.63
CA LEU A 15 -31.02 -3.15 15.08
C LEU A 15 -32.48 -2.98 15.50
N LYS A 16 -32.97 -3.89 16.32
CA LYS A 16 -34.40 -3.96 16.75
C LYS A 16 -34.57 -3.47 18.19
N ASN A 17 -34.42 -2.16 18.40
CA ASN A 17 -34.61 -1.51 19.71
C ASN A 17 -33.72 -2.15 20.80
N VAL A 18 -32.43 -2.28 20.49
CA VAL A 18 -31.46 -2.98 21.35
C VAL A 18 -31.15 -2.17 22.60
N SER A 19 -31.27 -2.82 23.76
CA SER A 19 -30.82 -2.29 25.06
C SER A 19 -29.79 -3.26 25.66
N LEU A 20 -28.64 -2.75 26.12
CA LEU A 20 -27.51 -3.55 26.55
C LEU A 20 -26.72 -2.82 27.65
N GLU A 21 -26.28 -3.57 28.66
CA GLU A 21 -25.30 -3.11 29.65
C GLU A 21 -23.96 -3.82 29.47
N ILE A 22 -22.91 -3.06 29.32
CA ILE A 22 -21.54 -3.56 29.05
C ILE A 22 -20.63 -3.11 30.20
N PRO A 23 -19.83 -4.02 30.81
CA PRO A 23 -18.88 -3.64 31.84
C PRO A 23 -17.76 -2.75 31.24
N ARG A 24 -17.23 -1.80 32.05
CA ARG A 24 -16.06 -1.00 31.68
C ARG A 24 -14.76 -1.71 32.08
N ASP A 25 -13.67 -1.22 31.50
CA ASP A 25 -12.29 -1.68 31.80
C ASP A 25 -12.14 -3.20 31.60
N LYS A 26 -12.79 -3.71 30.55
CA LYS A 26 -12.86 -5.12 30.16
C LYS A 26 -12.60 -5.29 28.66
N LEU A 27 -12.20 -6.50 28.29
CA LEU A 27 -12.16 -6.97 26.91
C LEU A 27 -13.51 -7.59 26.57
N ILE A 28 -14.29 -6.90 25.72
CA ILE A 28 -15.64 -7.27 25.32
C ILE A 28 -15.61 -7.71 23.86
N VAL A 29 -16.15 -8.88 23.55
CA VAL A 29 -16.25 -9.39 22.18
C VAL A 29 -17.72 -9.31 21.71
N PHE A 30 -17.94 -8.65 20.58
CA PHE A 30 -19.20 -8.67 19.85
C PHE A 30 -19.11 -9.71 18.75
N THR A 31 -19.95 -10.76 18.84
CA THR A 31 -19.96 -11.88 17.91
C THR A 31 -21.35 -12.13 17.34
N GLY A 32 -21.49 -13.07 16.40
CA GLY A 32 -22.73 -13.42 15.71
C GLY A 32 -22.55 -13.53 14.20
N LEU A 33 -23.58 -13.94 13.48
CA LEU A 33 -23.54 -14.16 12.03
C LEU A 33 -23.13 -12.91 11.25
N SER A 34 -22.57 -13.07 10.05
CA SER A 34 -22.35 -11.96 9.13
C SER A 34 -23.68 -11.26 8.82
N GLY A 35 -23.70 -9.92 8.90
CA GLY A 35 -24.95 -9.13 8.73
C GLY A 35 -25.91 -9.17 9.92
N SER A 36 -25.54 -9.68 11.09
CA SER A 36 -26.42 -9.72 12.28
C SER A 36 -26.59 -8.37 12.98
N GLY A 37 -25.77 -7.35 12.67
CA GLY A 37 -25.83 -6.01 13.27
C GLY A 37 -24.71 -5.67 14.25
N LYS A 38 -23.64 -6.50 14.30
CA LYS A 38 -22.47 -6.27 15.17
C LYS A 38 -21.82 -4.90 14.95
N SER A 39 -21.42 -4.64 13.70
CA SER A 39 -20.78 -3.37 13.32
C SER A 39 -21.74 -2.19 13.48
N SER A 40 -23.05 -2.37 13.24
CA SER A 40 -24.07 -1.34 13.48
C SER A 40 -24.16 -0.95 14.94
N LEU A 41 -24.04 -1.92 15.88
CA LEU A 41 -24.03 -1.61 17.31
C LEU A 41 -22.70 -1.02 17.76
N ALA A 42 -21.56 -1.59 17.33
CA ALA A 42 -20.23 -1.17 17.77
C ALA A 42 -19.81 0.18 17.18
N PHE A 43 -19.89 0.33 15.85
CA PHE A 43 -19.35 1.50 15.12
C PHE A 43 -20.44 2.54 14.89
N ASP A 44 -21.57 2.18 14.28
CA ASP A 44 -22.58 3.14 13.86
C ASP A 44 -23.46 3.63 15.05
N THR A 45 -23.37 2.98 16.21
CA THR A 45 -24.10 3.37 17.42
C THR A 45 -23.16 3.83 18.54
N ILE A 46 -22.34 2.94 19.13
CA ILE A 46 -21.54 3.23 20.33
C ILE A 46 -20.39 4.20 19.99
N TYR A 47 -19.61 3.88 18.94
CA TYR A 47 -18.51 4.75 18.52
C TYR A 47 -19.02 6.09 18.01
N ALA A 48 -20.03 6.09 17.14
CA ALA A 48 -20.59 7.30 16.54
C ALA A 48 -21.10 8.29 17.63
N GLU A 49 -21.80 7.79 18.65
CA GLU A 49 -22.25 8.63 19.77
C GLU A 49 -21.09 9.11 20.65
N GLY A 50 -20.09 8.25 20.91
CA GLY A 50 -18.90 8.63 21.67
C GLY A 50 -18.10 9.74 20.97
N GLN A 51 -17.89 9.59 19.68
CA GLN A 51 -17.19 10.57 18.84
C GLN A 51 -17.99 11.88 18.71
N ARG A 52 -19.31 11.80 18.51
CA ARG A 52 -20.20 12.96 18.45
C ARG A 52 -20.09 13.81 19.73
N ARG A 53 -20.19 13.17 20.91
CA ARG A 53 -20.05 13.87 22.21
C ARG A 53 -18.67 14.49 22.40
N TYR A 54 -17.63 13.80 21.97
CA TYR A 54 -16.26 14.33 22.02
C TYR A 54 -16.14 15.59 21.16
N VAL A 55 -16.59 15.53 19.89
CA VAL A 55 -16.57 16.68 18.96
C VAL A 55 -17.43 17.82 19.50
N GLU A 56 -18.60 17.55 20.09
CA GLU A 56 -19.45 18.60 20.72
C GLU A 56 -18.77 19.30 21.91
N SER A 57 -17.88 18.61 22.62
CA SER A 57 -17.11 19.20 23.73
C SER A 57 -16.02 20.16 23.29
N LEU A 58 -15.61 20.14 22.01
CA LEU A 58 -14.57 20.98 21.44
C LEU A 58 -15.08 22.40 21.14
N SER A 59 -14.16 23.34 20.94
CA SER A 59 -14.46 24.71 20.55
C SER A 59 -15.24 24.78 19.22
N SER A 60 -16.05 25.83 19.03
CA SER A 60 -16.80 26.05 17.78
C SER A 60 -15.89 26.07 16.55
N TYR A 61 -14.67 26.59 16.67
CA TYR A 61 -13.68 26.60 15.64
C TYR A 61 -13.21 25.17 15.26
N ALA A 62 -12.86 24.35 16.24
CA ALA A 62 -12.45 22.96 16.01
C ALA A 62 -13.57 22.11 15.36
N ARG A 63 -14.84 22.34 15.77
CA ARG A 63 -16.02 21.69 15.19
C ARG A 63 -16.22 21.99 13.71
N GLN A 64 -15.87 23.19 13.23
CA GLN A 64 -15.94 23.52 11.80
C GLN A 64 -15.00 22.67 10.95
N PHE A 65 -13.84 22.26 11.48
CA PHE A 65 -12.89 21.41 10.76
C PHE A 65 -13.21 19.93 10.84
N LEU A 66 -13.83 19.46 11.93
CA LEU A 66 -14.12 18.04 12.16
C LEU A 66 -15.46 17.59 11.57
N GLY A 67 -16.30 18.53 11.14
CA GLY A 67 -17.65 18.28 10.64
C GLY A 67 -18.65 17.96 11.78
N GLN A 68 -19.95 18.12 11.49
CA GLN A 68 -21.02 17.61 12.37
C GLN A 68 -21.26 16.14 12.05
N MET A 69 -21.21 15.28 13.07
CA MET A 69 -21.63 13.89 12.94
C MET A 69 -23.14 13.79 13.22
N ASP A 70 -23.84 13.01 12.41
CA ASP A 70 -25.25 12.73 12.63
C ASP A 70 -25.44 11.95 13.95
N LYS A 71 -26.52 12.27 14.67
CA LYS A 71 -26.86 11.54 15.88
C LYS A 71 -27.35 10.14 15.49
N PRO A 72 -26.74 9.06 16.01
CA PRO A 72 -27.23 7.72 15.77
C PRO A 72 -28.69 7.55 16.32
N ASP A 73 -29.44 6.69 15.67
CA ASP A 73 -30.82 6.37 16.12
C ASP A 73 -30.76 5.48 17.38
N VAL A 74 -30.65 6.15 18.53
CA VAL A 74 -30.54 5.56 19.85
C VAL A 74 -31.22 6.47 20.87
N GLU A 75 -31.95 5.93 21.81
CA GLU A 75 -32.64 6.70 22.86
C GLU A 75 -31.60 7.37 23.77
N SER A 76 -30.69 6.62 24.35
CA SER A 76 -29.58 7.13 25.17
C SER A 76 -28.44 6.13 25.30
N ILE A 77 -27.19 6.68 25.47
CA ILE A 77 -26.04 5.90 25.89
C ILE A 77 -25.41 6.61 27.09
N GLU A 78 -25.18 5.87 28.17
CA GLU A 78 -24.59 6.38 29.40
C GLU A 78 -23.23 5.71 29.65
N GLY A 79 -22.32 6.37 30.37
CA GLY A 79 -21.02 5.78 30.75
C GLY A 79 -19.95 5.74 29.66
N LEU A 80 -20.15 6.43 28.51
CA LEU A 80 -19.13 6.48 27.44
C LEU A 80 -17.88 7.23 27.89
N SER A 81 -16.73 6.68 27.53
CA SER A 81 -15.42 7.34 27.50
C SER A 81 -15.15 7.92 26.10
N PRO A 82 -14.11 8.77 25.93
CA PRO A 82 -13.62 9.11 24.60
C PRO A 82 -13.38 7.84 23.78
N ALA A 83 -13.92 7.78 22.57
CA ALA A 83 -13.90 6.57 21.77
C ALA A 83 -12.91 6.68 20.59
N ILE A 84 -12.13 5.62 20.38
CA ILE A 84 -11.20 5.47 19.25
C ILE A 84 -11.58 4.22 18.46
N SER A 85 -11.78 4.40 17.16
CA SER A 85 -12.06 3.31 16.22
C SER A 85 -10.81 2.87 15.48
N ILE A 86 -10.63 1.56 15.37
CA ILE A 86 -9.58 0.92 14.58
C ILE A 86 -10.26 -0.01 13.58
N ASP A 87 -10.67 0.57 12.44
CA ASP A 87 -11.37 -0.13 11.36
C ASP A 87 -10.41 -0.64 10.28
N GLN A 88 -10.91 -1.52 9.41
CA GLN A 88 -10.14 -2.14 8.33
C GLN A 88 -10.10 -1.28 7.04
N LYS A 89 -11.02 -0.32 6.87
CA LYS A 89 -11.34 0.27 5.56
C LYS A 89 -10.36 1.30 5.00
N THR A 90 -9.37 1.79 5.73
CA THR A 90 -8.54 2.92 5.27
C THR A 90 -7.07 2.58 5.16
N THR A 91 -6.64 2.02 4.04
CA THR A 91 -5.24 2.12 3.61
C THR A 91 -4.99 3.53 3.09
N SER A 92 -3.94 4.19 3.57
CA SER A 92 -3.55 5.50 3.07
C SER A 92 -3.22 5.42 1.57
N ARG A 93 -3.96 6.17 0.74
CA ARG A 93 -3.67 6.28 -0.70
C ARG A 93 -2.53 7.25 -1.00
N ASN A 94 -1.96 7.89 0.01
CA ASN A 94 -0.86 8.82 -0.18
C ASN A 94 0.44 8.04 -0.51
N PRO A 95 1.03 8.20 -1.71
CA PRO A 95 2.23 7.45 -2.11
C PRO A 95 3.48 7.80 -1.30
N ARG A 96 3.43 8.89 -0.53
CA ARG A 96 4.52 9.30 0.37
C ARG A 96 4.46 8.66 1.75
N SER A 97 3.29 8.13 2.16
CA SER A 97 3.16 7.46 3.46
C SER A 97 3.91 6.14 3.49
N THR A 98 4.69 5.92 4.54
CA THR A 98 5.41 4.67 4.83
C THR A 98 5.01 4.14 6.19
N VAL A 99 5.34 2.87 6.49
CA VAL A 99 5.16 2.30 7.83
C VAL A 99 5.81 3.21 8.88
N GLY A 100 7.07 3.64 8.66
CA GLY A 100 7.78 4.52 9.58
C GLY A 100 7.12 5.87 9.83
N THR A 101 6.47 6.47 8.80
CA THR A 101 5.76 7.75 8.98
C THR A 101 4.40 7.59 9.65
N VAL A 102 3.69 6.49 9.40
CA VAL A 102 2.38 6.22 10.03
C VAL A 102 2.55 5.88 11.51
N THR A 103 3.64 5.22 11.88
CA THR A 103 3.97 4.87 13.27
C THR A 103 4.71 5.99 14.02
N GLU A 104 5.00 7.10 13.37
CA GLU A 104 5.79 8.23 13.89
C GLU A 104 7.26 7.87 14.23
N ILE A 105 7.68 6.62 14.03
CA ILE A 105 9.07 6.19 14.29
C ILE A 105 10.04 6.99 13.43
N TYR A 106 9.66 7.29 12.19
CA TYR A 106 10.50 8.07 11.28
C TYR A 106 10.79 9.48 11.80
N ASP A 107 9.89 10.08 12.56
CA ASP A 107 10.10 11.41 13.15
C ASP A 107 11.16 11.37 14.27
N TYR A 108 11.15 10.30 15.07
CA TYR A 108 12.21 10.08 16.07
C TYR A 108 13.56 9.72 15.40
N LEU A 109 13.55 8.96 14.31
CA LEU A 109 14.76 8.66 13.54
C LEU A 109 15.37 9.94 12.96
N ARG A 110 14.56 10.83 12.37
CA ARG A 110 15.07 12.13 11.87
C ARG A 110 15.73 12.94 12.97
N LEU A 111 15.16 12.92 14.18
CA LEU A 111 15.73 13.60 15.33
C LEU A 111 17.03 12.92 15.79
N LEU A 112 17.08 11.60 15.84
CA LEU A 112 18.27 10.83 16.19
C LEU A 112 19.44 11.12 15.24
N TYR A 113 19.20 11.00 13.92
CA TYR A 113 20.23 11.28 12.91
C TYR A 113 20.71 12.73 12.90
N ALA A 114 19.82 13.67 13.21
CA ALA A 114 20.21 15.10 13.32
C ALA A 114 21.03 15.42 14.57
N ARG A 115 20.90 14.64 15.67
CA ARG A 115 21.54 14.96 16.95
C ARG A 115 22.83 14.18 17.23
N VAL A 116 22.86 12.91 16.82
CA VAL A 116 24.00 12.01 17.07
C VAL A 116 24.55 11.36 15.78
N GLY A 117 24.06 11.76 14.63
CA GLY A 117 24.53 11.26 13.35
C GLY A 117 25.93 11.76 13.00
N VAL A 118 26.76 10.86 12.48
CA VAL A 118 28.11 11.15 12.00
C VAL A 118 28.04 11.42 10.49
N PRO A 119 28.28 12.64 10.02
CA PRO A 119 28.24 12.98 8.61
C PRO A 119 29.51 12.52 7.88
N HIS A 120 29.32 12.02 6.65
CA HIS A 120 30.38 11.60 5.74
C HIS A 120 30.27 12.36 4.43
N CYS A 121 31.35 12.46 3.71
CA CYS A 121 31.35 13.05 2.38
C CYS A 121 30.60 12.15 1.38
N PRO A 122 29.58 12.63 0.68
CA PRO A 122 28.81 11.82 -0.28
C PRO A 122 29.63 11.39 -1.51
N LYS A 123 30.83 11.97 -1.75
CA LYS A 123 31.72 11.58 -2.85
C LYS A 123 32.81 10.61 -2.42
N CYS A 124 33.56 10.93 -1.36
CA CYS A 124 34.74 10.16 -0.95
C CYS A 124 34.50 9.27 0.27
N GLY A 125 33.37 9.40 0.96
CA GLY A 125 33.04 8.60 2.13
C GLY A 125 33.78 8.93 3.41
N LYS A 126 34.69 9.91 3.41
CA LYS A 126 35.41 10.32 4.62
C LYS A 126 34.48 11.00 5.60
N GLU A 127 34.69 10.76 6.90
CA GLU A 127 33.98 11.46 7.97
C GLU A 127 34.26 12.97 7.89
N ILE A 128 33.22 13.77 8.11
CA ILE A 128 33.27 15.22 8.09
C ILE A 128 33.01 15.72 9.51
N THR A 129 33.96 16.51 10.05
CA THR A 129 33.82 17.12 11.37
C THR A 129 33.63 18.63 11.22
N GLN A 130 32.92 19.23 12.17
CA GLN A 130 32.94 20.67 12.38
C GLN A 130 34.27 21.05 13.03
N GLN A 131 34.88 22.14 12.57
CA GLN A 131 36.08 22.67 13.16
C GLN A 131 35.75 23.93 13.98
N SER A 132 36.10 23.95 15.26
CA SER A 132 36.03 25.19 16.01
C SER A 132 37.10 26.18 15.54
N VAL A 133 36.90 27.49 15.82
CA VAL A 133 37.87 28.52 15.50
C VAL A 133 39.24 28.16 16.08
N ASP A 134 39.27 27.71 17.34
CA ASP A 134 40.52 27.30 18.00
C ASP A 134 41.21 26.15 17.26
N GLN A 135 40.47 25.11 16.81
CA GLN A 135 41.04 24.02 16.04
C GLN A 135 41.60 24.47 14.68
N ILE A 136 40.93 25.41 14.01
CA ILE A 136 41.42 25.99 12.75
C ILE A 136 42.73 26.79 13.04
N VAL A 137 42.78 27.57 14.11
CA VAL A 137 43.97 28.31 14.56
C VAL A 137 45.12 27.34 14.81
N ASP A 138 44.87 26.30 15.62
CA ASP A 138 45.92 25.29 15.95
C ASP A 138 46.50 24.63 14.71
N GLN A 139 45.64 24.22 13.76
CA GLN A 139 46.10 23.62 12.49
C GLN A 139 46.92 24.60 11.60
N ILE A 140 46.58 25.88 11.63
CA ILE A 140 47.35 26.89 10.91
C ILE A 140 48.67 27.16 11.63
N MET A 141 48.71 27.11 12.96
CA MET A 141 49.92 27.28 13.73
C MET A 141 50.89 26.08 13.61
N GLU A 142 50.44 24.90 13.21
CA GLU A 142 51.29 23.75 12.88
C GLU A 142 52.09 23.93 11.57
N LEU A 143 51.77 24.97 10.76
CA LEU A 143 52.53 25.28 9.55
C LEU A 143 53.97 25.68 9.88
N PRO A 144 54.96 25.45 8.96
CA PRO A 144 56.35 25.85 9.21
C PRO A 144 56.47 27.33 9.57
N GLU A 145 57.34 27.64 10.55
CA GLU A 145 57.60 29.01 10.99
C GLU A 145 58.05 29.88 9.78
N ARG A 146 57.54 31.11 9.69
CA ARG A 146 57.65 32.05 8.58
C ARG A 146 56.88 31.75 7.32
N SER A 147 55.98 30.75 7.30
CA SER A 147 55.02 30.56 6.21
C SER A 147 54.19 31.83 6.00
N LYS A 148 54.07 32.25 4.75
CA LYS A 148 53.26 33.42 4.36
C LYS A 148 51.87 32.93 3.98
N ILE A 149 50.83 33.33 4.70
CA ILE A 149 49.46 32.95 4.49
C ILE A 149 48.56 34.15 4.23
N MET A 150 47.51 33.92 3.46
CA MET A 150 46.39 34.85 3.28
C MET A 150 45.13 34.23 3.81
N ILE A 151 44.40 34.94 4.63
CA ILE A 151 43.07 34.57 5.12
C ILE A 151 42.04 35.19 4.17
N LEU A 152 41.26 34.35 3.55
CA LEU A 152 40.30 34.70 2.50
C LEU A 152 38.88 34.30 2.91
N ALA A 153 37.88 35.16 2.68
CA ALA A 153 36.47 34.86 2.87
C ALA A 153 35.84 34.53 1.51
N PRO A 154 35.53 33.25 1.21
CA PRO A 154 34.94 32.83 -0.07
C PRO A 154 33.47 33.16 -0.16
N ILE A 155 33.10 34.34 -0.69
CA ILE A 155 31.72 34.85 -0.75
C ILE A 155 30.96 34.30 -1.96
N ILE A 156 31.62 34.17 -3.12
CA ILE A 156 31.04 33.56 -4.33
C ILE A 156 31.87 32.38 -4.74
N ARG A 157 31.25 31.23 -4.95
CA ARG A 157 31.89 29.98 -5.39
C ARG A 157 31.14 29.40 -6.60
N GLY A 158 31.79 29.48 -7.75
CA GLY A 158 31.34 28.88 -9.01
C GLY A 158 29.94 29.34 -9.50
N ARG A 159 29.56 30.60 -9.21
CA ARG A 159 28.26 31.16 -9.63
C ARG A 159 28.42 32.08 -10.84
N LYS A 160 27.48 32.02 -11.79
CA LYS A 160 27.39 32.93 -12.92
C LYS A 160 26.82 34.28 -12.50
N GLY A 161 27.32 35.36 -13.05
CA GLY A 161 26.79 36.70 -12.81
C GLY A 161 27.88 37.77 -12.85
N THR A 162 27.52 39.06 -12.94
CA THR A 162 28.47 40.21 -12.86
C THR A 162 28.91 40.51 -11.43
N HIS A 163 28.19 40.04 -10.43
CA HIS A 163 28.47 40.16 -8.98
C HIS A 163 28.83 41.57 -8.47
N GLU A 164 28.46 42.65 -9.18
CA GLU A 164 28.79 44.05 -8.84
C GLU A 164 28.40 44.43 -7.43
N LYS A 165 27.16 44.05 -7.02
CA LYS A 165 26.67 44.31 -5.65
C LYS A 165 27.48 43.62 -4.56
N VAL A 166 28.05 42.45 -4.84
CA VAL A 166 28.89 41.70 -3.91
C VAL A 166 30.22 42.41 -3.74
N LEU A 167 30.82 42.83 -4.83
CA LEU A 167 32.10 43.62 -4.82
C LEU A 167 31.90 44.95 -4.10
N GLU A 168 30.76 45.66 -4.34
CA GLU A 168 30.44 46.87 -3.59
C GLU A 168 30.28 46.62 -2.11
N ASN A 169 29.65 45.51 -1.70
CA ASN A 169 29.46 45.16 -0.30
C ASN A 169 30.78 44.86 0.40
N ILE A 170 31.69 44.16 -0.23
CA ILE A 170 33.04 43.88 0.28
C ILE A 170 33.77 45.21 0.53
N LYS A 171 33.70 46.12 -0.45
CA LYS A 171 34.28 47.47 -0.33
C LYS A 171 33.65 48.31 0.81
N LYS A 172 32.31 48.29 0.95
CA LYS A 172 31.59 48.98 2.03
C LYS A 172 31.94 48.44 3.41
N GLN A 173 32.31 47.17 3.55
CA GLN A 173 32.78 46.56 4.79
C GLN A 173 34.24 46.88 5.11
N GLY A 174 34.92 47.65 4.27
CA GLY A 174 36.27 48.13 4.52
C GLY A 174 37.43 47.27 3.96
N PHE A 175 37.06 46.22 3.19
CA PHE A 175 38.10 45.37 2.55
C PHE A 175 38.56 45.99 1.25
N VAL A 176 39.89 46.13 1.07
CA VAL A 176 40.52 46.80 -0.04
C VAL A 176 40.81 45.85 -1.20
N ARG A 177 40.93 44.56 -0.93
CA ARG A 177 41.34 43.54 -1.94
C ARG A 177 40.43 42.37 -1.97
N ALA A 178 40.17 41.83 -3.19
CA ALA A 178 39.53 40.57 -3.40
C ALA A 178 40.35 39.70 -4.35
N ARG A 179 40.31 38.38 -4.15
CA ARG A 179 40.81 37.40 -5.12
C ARG A 179 39.61 36.97 -5.98
N ILE A 180 39.75 37.14 -7.29
CA ILE A 180 38.71 36.78 -8.26
C ILE A 180 39.32 35.81 -9.25
N ASP A 181 38.75 34.61 -9.35
CA ASP A 181 39.22 33.52 -10.22
C ASP A 181 40.71 33.21 -10.07
N GLY A 182 41.25 33.40 -8.86
CA GLY A 182 42.67 33.14 -8.53
C GLY A 182 43.56 34.36 -8.58
N GLU A 183 43.15 35.48 -9.18
CA GLU A 183 43.93 36.73 -9.27
C GLU A 183 43.48 37.76 -8.23
N ILE A 184 44.44 38.54 -7.69
CA ILE A 184 44.17 39.54 -6.64
C ILE A 184 43.96 40.91 -7.28
N TYR A 185 42.81 41.53 -7.02
CA TYR A 185 42.42 42.84 -7.50
C TYR A 185 42.33 43.81 -6.32
N ASP A 186 42.69 45.08 -6.59
CA ASP A 186 42.47 46.17 -5.66
C ASP A 186 41.10 46.79 -5.94
N LEU A 187 40.15 46.66 -4.99
CA LEU A 187 38.76 47.12 -5.18
C LEU A 187 38.64 48.65 -5.24
N THR A 188 39.68 49.39 -4.91
CA THR A 188 39.68 50.85 -4.94
C THR A 188 40.23 51.43 -6.21
N GLU A 189 41.14 50.71 -6.87
CA GLU A 189 41.86 51.21 -8.05
C GLU A 189 41.49 50.51 -9.34
N ASP A 190 41.12 49.20 -9.26
CA ASP A 190 40.84 48.38 -10.42
C ASP A 190 39.36 48.49 -10.85
N GLU A 191 39.13 48.65 -12.17
CA GLU A 191 37.79 48.54 -12.77
C GLU A 191 37.46 47.08 -13.09
N ILE A 192 36.71 46.39 -12.21
CA ILE A 192 36.44 44.97 -12.33
C ILE A 192 35.13 44.76 -13.11
N LYS A 193 35.22 44.13 -14.29
CA LYS A 193 34.09 43.77 -15.15
C LYS A 193 34.04 42.24 -15.32
N LEU A 194 33.05 41.57 -14.68
CA LEU A 194 32.89 40.14 -14.76
C LEU A 194 31.86 39.74 -15.81
N GLU A 195 32.11 38.65 -16.54
CA GLU A 195 31.22 38.18 -17.59
C GLU A 195 30.02 37.44 -17.01
N LYS A 196 28.83 37.88 -17.38
CA LYS A 196 27.52 37.35 -16.85
C LYS A 196 27.36 35.84 -17.03
N ASN A 197 27.92 35.24 -18.07
CA ASN A 197 27.68 33.85 -18.44
C ASN A 197 28.78 32.86 -17.95
N ILE A 198 29.83 33.37 -17.38
CA ILE A 198 30.98 32.61 -16.82
C ILE A 198 30.72 32.38 -15.30
N LYS A 199 31.24 31.27 -14.78
CA LYS A 199 31.23 30.99 -13.34
C LYS A 199 32.45 31.67 -12.72
N HIS A 200 32.22 32.49 -11.71
CA HIS A 200 33.25 33.21 -10.97
C HIS A 200 33.38 32.71 -9.52
N ASN A 201 34.59 32.78 -8.98
CA ASN A 201 34.89 32.66 -7.57
C ASN A 201 35.36 34.03 -7.08
N ILE A 202 34.75 34.50 -5.96
CA ILE A 202 35.10 35.81 -5.36
C ILE A 202 35.36 35.58 -3.88
N GLU A 203 36.62 35.89 -3.46
CA GLU A 203 37.05 35.79 -2.09
C GLU A 203 37.56 37.14 -1.60
N ALA A 204 37.05 37.65 -0.50
CA ALA A 204 37.58 38.86 0.13
C ALA A 204 38.88 38.53 0.87
N VAL A 205 39.93 39.33 0.68
CA VAL A 205 41.17 39.19 1.41
C VAL A 205 41.04 39.85 2.77
N VAL A 206 40.89 39.01 3.81
CA VAL A 206 40.66 39.48 5.18
C VAL A 206 41.99 39.92 5.84
N ASP A 207 43.00 39.04 5.73
CA ASP A 207 44.34 39.38 6.30
C ASP A 207 45.46 38.66 5.55
N ARG A 208 46.67 39.18 5.74
CA ARG A 208 47.95 38.60 5.26
C ARG A 208 48.89 38.47 6.44
N ILE A 209 49.21 37.25 6.83
CA ILE A 209 49.91 36.91 8.03
C ILE A 209 51.18 36.10 7.72
N ILE A 210 52.22 36.30 8.55
CA ILE A 210 53.37 35.39 8.54
C ILE A 210 53.31 34.60 9.84
N VAL A 211 53.26 33.25 9.72
CA VAL A 211 53.18 32.32 10.85
C VAL A 211 54.44 32.50 11.74
N LYS A 212 54.25 32.85 12.99
CA LYS A 212 55.24 32.98 14.07
C LYS A 212 54.56 32.89 15.44
N ASP A 213 55.30 32.60 16.47
CA ASP A 213 54.74 32.61 17.84
C ASP A 213 54.12 33.96 18.22
N GLY A 214 52.98 33.93 18.91
CA GLY A 214 52.25 35.08 19.45
C GLY A 214 51.32 35.80 18.45
N ILE A 215 50.93 35.14 17.36
CA ILE A 215 49.99 35.71 16.38
C ILE A 215 48.57 35.15 16.58
N GLU A 216 48.37 34.22 17.54
CA GLU A 216 47.16 33.46 17.73
C GLU A 216 45.95 34.40 17.83
N GLY A 217 45.98 35.44 18.64
CA GLY A 217 44.88 36.36 18.78
C GLY A 217 44.48 37.08 17.49
N ARG A 218 45.50 37.55 16.70
CA ARG A 218 45.24 38.19 15.41
C ARG A 218 44.72 37.19 14.37
N LEU A 219 45.22 35.94 14.40
CA LEU A 219 44.76 34.88 13.53
C LEU A 219 43.31 34.51 13.85
N THR A 220 42.96 34.42 15.14
CA THR A 220 41.58 34.17 15.60
C THR A 220 40.63 35.26 15.10
N ASP A 221 40.94 36.53 15.27
CA ASP A 221 40.10 37.67 14.82
C ASP A 221 39.92 37.64 13.30
N SER A 222 40.94 37.29 12.56
CA SER A 222 40.90 37.22 11.08
C SER A 222 40.05 36.03 10.59
N ILE A 223 40.13 34.86 11.26
CA ILE A 223 39.32 33.67 10.98
C ILE A 223 37.86 33.95 11.32
N GLU A 224 37.57 34.51 12.50
CA GLU A 224 36.19 34.86 12.89
C GLU A 224 35.57 35.83 11.90
N THR A 225 36.35 36.83 11.44
CA THR A 225 35.87 37.78 10.44
C THR A 225 35.57 37.10 9.12
N SER A 226 36.43 36.17 8.65
CA SER A 226 36.20 35.40 7.43
C SER A 226 34.97 34.50 7.53
N LEU A 227 34.83 33.77 8.64
CA LEU A 227 33.68 32.88 8.91
C LEU A 227 32.37 33.67 8.91
N LYS A 228 32.36 34.86 9.51
CA LYS A 228 31.19 35.74 9.52
C LYS A 228 30.82 36.27 8.14
N MET A 229 31.80 36.61 7.29
CA MET A 229 31.59 37.10 5.92
C MET A 229 31.17 36.04 4.93
N ALA A 230 31.72 34.85 5.07
CA ALA A 230 31.54 33.74 4.15
C ALA A 230 30.65 32.62 4.72
N GLU A 231 29.72 32.97 5.64
CA GLU A 231 28.73 32.06 6.19
C GLU A 231 29.35 30.75 6.72
N GLY A 232 30.38 30.87 7.58
CA GLY A 232 31.03 29.72 8.23
C GLY A 232 32.19 29.09 7.43
N LEU A 233 32.70 29.77 6.40
CA LEU A 233 33.84 29.29 5.61
C LEU A 233 35.03 30.22 5.73
N VAL A 234 36.25 29.65 5.78
CA VAL A 234 37.49 30.39 5.66
C VAL A 234 38.44 29.64 4.73
N LEU A 235 39.03 30.34 3.79
CA LEU A 235 40.00 29.79 2.87
C LEU A 235 41.38 30.35 3.23
N VAL A 236 42.35 29.48 3.47
CA VAL A 236 43.73 29.84 3.79
C VAL A 236 44.60 29.52 2.60
N ASN A 237 45.06 30.54 1.92
CA ASN A 237 46.06 30.41 0.85
C ASN A 237 47.46 30.46 1.46
N ILE A 238 48.23 29.40 1.25
CA ILE A 238 49.63 29.29 1.66
C ILE A 238 50.46 29.57 0.39
N ILE A 239 51.26 30.62 0.43
CA ILE A 239 52.06 31.05 -0.75
C ILE A 239 53.02 29.93 -1.16
N GLY A 240 52.76 29.31 -2.32
CA GLY A 240 53.58 28.20 -2.87
C GLY A 240 52.96 26.79 -2.63
N GLU A 241 51.79 26.70 -1.98
CA GLU A 241 51.06 25.45 -1.79
C GLU A 241 49.61 25.60 -2.28
N GLU A 242 48.85 24.51 -2.23
CA GLU A 242 47.39 24.51 -2.52
C GLU A 242 46.61 25.21 -1.39
N ASP A 243 45.50 25.85 -1.78
CA ASP A 243 44.59 26.50 -0.85
C ASP A 243 43.97 25.48 0.12
N ARG A 244 43.89 25.79 1.41
CA ARG A 244 43.20 24.96 2.42
C ARG A 244 41.87 25.61 2.83
N LEU A 245 40.78 24.90 2.61
CA LEU A 245 39.44 25.34 3.02
C LEU A 245 39.13 24.76 4.40
N TYR A 246 38.80 25.63 5.33
CA TYR A 246 38.28 25.29 6.66
C TYR A 246 36.83 25.73 6.79
N SER A 247 36.08 25.05 7.63
CA SER A 247 34.63 25.32 7.80
C SER A 247 34.23 25.15 9.25
N GLU A 248 33.49 26.11 9.75
CA GLU A 248 32.72 25.97 10.99
C GLU A 248 31.52 25.03 10.81
N HIS A 249 31.11 24.80 9.56
CA HIS A 249 30.10 23.81 9.17
C HIS A 249 30.77 22.48 8.75
N PHE A 250 29.94 21.44 8.61
CA PHE A 250 30.41 20.13 8.12
C PHE A 250 30.88 20.24 6.66
N ALA A 251 32.18 20.25 6.41
CA ALA A 251 32.76 20.33 5.08
C ALA A 251 33.86 19.27 4.83
N CYS A 252 33.86 18.70 3.62
CA CYS A 252 34.92 17.80 3.20
C CYS A 252 36.08 18.63 2.59
N ALA A 253 37.25 18.56 3.19
CA ALA A 253 38.43 19.28 2.74
C ALA A 253 38.86 18.85 1.31
N ASP A 254 38.78 17.54 1.00
CA ASP A 254 39.23 16.99 -0.29
C ASP A 254 38.26 17.27 -1.44
N CYS A 255 36.96 17.21 -1.19
CA CYS A 255 35.90 17.30 -2.22
C CYS A 255 35.26 18.68 -2.34
N GLY A 256 35.47 19.57 -1.38
CA GLY A 256 34.86 20.91 -1.33
C GLY A 256 33.34 20.90 -1.15
N ILE A 257 32.78 19.79 -0.68
CA ILE A 257 31.35 19.66 -0.40
C ILE A 257 31.11 20.07 1.04
N SER A 258 30.22 21.06 1.23
CA SER A 258 29.73 21.48 2.53
C SER A 258 28.35 20.87 2.75
N ILE A 259 28.09 20.33 3.94
CA ILE A 259 26.80 19.95 4.43
C ILE A 259 26.36 21.06 5.40
N ASP A 260 25.20 21.67 5.12
CA ASP A 260 24.59 22.63 6.03
C ASP A 260 24.30 21.99 7.39
N GLU A 261 23.76 22.73 8.32
CA GLU A 261 23.37 22.22 9.65
C GLU A 261 22.60 20.91 9.59
N LEU A 262 22.99 19.91 10.41
CA LEU A 262 22.27 18.66 10.56
C LEU A 262 20.94 18.88 11.28
N ALA A 263 19.91 19.28 10.54
CA ALA A 263 18.58 19.53 11.07
C ALA A 263 17.61 18.37 10.70
N PRO A 264 16.58 18.03 11.51
CA PRO A 264 15.62 16.97 11.22
C PRO A 264 14.94 17.10 9.85
N ARG A 265 14.78 18.34 9.33
CA ARG A 265 14.21 18.63 8.00
C ARG A 265 15.04 18.06 6.84
N MET A 266 16.34 17.87 7.03
CA MET A 266 17.27 17.29 6.06
C MET A 266 16.99 15.80 5.81
N PHE A 267 16.49 15.10 6.81
CA PHE A 267 16.14 13.69 6.75
C PHE A 267 14.69 13.43 6.36
N SER A 268 13.94 14.48 5.98
CA SER A 268 12.54 14.35 5.57
C SER A 268 12.42 14.30 4.06
N PHE A 269 11.89 13.19 3.53
CA PHE A 269 11.59 13.06 2.10
C PHE A 269 10.33 13.84 1.67
N ASN A 270 9.59 14.44 2.61
CA ASN A 270 8.50 15.38 2.34
C ASN A 270 8.94 16.84 2.33
N SER A 271 10.19 17.13 2.79
CA SER A 271 10.74 18.46 2.86
C SER A 271 11.60 18.78 1.62
N PRO A 272 11.55 19.99 1.05
CA PRO A 272 12.43 20.43 -0.04
C PRO A 272 13.92 20.31 0.30
N PHE A 273 14.28 20.37 1.58
CA PHE A 273 15.66 20.29 2.05
C PHE A 273 16.22 18.87 1.97
N GLY A 274 15.39 17.83 2.19
CA GLY A 274 15.84 16.45 2.26
C GLY A 274 15.42 15.58 1.07
N LYS A 275 14.33 15.91 0.37
CA LYS A 275 13.79 15.06 -0.70
C LYS A 275 14.70 14.96 -1.91
N CYS A 276 14.76 13.78 -2.52
CA CYS A 276 15.42 13.61 -3.83
C CYS A 276 14.69 14.45 -4.89
N GLU A 277 15.41 15.30 -5.59
CA GLU A 277 14.88 16.25 -6.58
C GLU A 277 14.26 15.55 -7.80
N ARG A 278 14.77 14.36 -8.20
CA ARG A 278 14.29 13.65 -9.38
C ARG A 278 12.93 12.98 -9.16
N CYS A 279 12.73 12.32 -8.03
CA CYS A 279 11.48 11.62 -7.72
C CYS A 279 10.58 12.39 -6.74
N ASP A 280 10.94 13.61 -6.39
CA ASP A 280 10.19 14.45 -5.45
C ASP A 280 9.88 13.74 -4.11
N GLY A 281 10.81 12.90 -3.63
CA GLY A 281 10.68 12.14 -2.38
C GLY A 281 9.84 10.86 -2.48
N LEU A 282 9.40 10.46 -3.68
CA LEU A 282 8.59 9.25 -3.87
C LEU A 282 9.41 7.95 -3.83
N GLY A 283 10.71 8.03 -4.16
CA GLY A 283 11.61 6.88 -4.24
C GLY A 283 11.49 6.08 -5.53
N THR A 284 10.36 6.20 -6.22
CA THR A 284 10.08 5.52 -7.50
C THR A 284 9.63 6.53 -8.54
N LEU A 285 9.73 6.15 -9.80
CA LEU A 285 9.19 6.87 -10.94
C LEU A 285 8.25 5.93 -11.70
N MET A 286 7.06 6.39 -12.02
CA MET A 286 6.19 5.70 -12.97
C MET A 286 6.75 5.96 -14.37
N GLU A 287 7.28 4.94 -15.00
CA GLU A 287 7.83 5.00 -16.35
C GLU A 287 7.17 3.95 -17.22
N ILE A 288 7.08 4.24 -18.54
CA ILE A 288 6.59 3.25 -19.51
C ILE A 288 7.56 2.07 -19.52
N ASP A 289 7.02 0.86 -19.36
CA ASP A 289 7.76 -0.39 -19.25
C ASP A 289 7.75 -1.13 -20.57
N GLU A 290 8.95 -1.46 -21.10
CA GLU A 290 9.08 -2.21 -22.35
C GLU A 290 8.38 -3.57 -22.30
N ASP A 291 8.46 -4.28 -21.17
CA ASP A 291 7.87 -5.60 -21.02
C ASP A 291 6.33 -5.55 -20.94
N LEU A 292 5.75 -4.40 -20.54
CA LEU A 292 4.31 -4.15 -20.64
C LEU A 292 3.88 -3.73 -22.06
N VAL A 293 4.73 -3.00 -22.77
CA VAL A 293 4.49 -2.62 -24.17
C VAL A 293 4.64 -3.83 -25.08
N VAL A 294 5.62 -4.72 -24.84
CA VAL A 294 5.90 -5.96 -25.58
C VAL A 294 5.78 -7.18 -24.66
N PRO A 295 4.56 -7.55 -24.22
CA PRO A 295 4.36 -8.60 -23.22
C PRO A 295 4.69 -10.02 -23.71
N ASN A 296 4.64 -10.25 -25.02
CA ASN A 296 5.01 -11.50 -25.64
C ASN A 296 6.00 -11.29 -26.80
N LYS A 297 7.28 -11.55 -26.50
CA LYS A 297 8.38 -11.39 -27.45
C LYS A 297 8.44 -12.53 -28.50
N ASP A 298 7.68 -13.60 -28.34
CA ASP A 298 7.57 -14.68 -29.32
C ASP A 298 6.63 -14.33 -30.49
N LEU A 299 5.79 -13.31 -30.33
CA LEU A 299 4.95 -12.79 -31.39
C LEU A 299 5.76 -11.87 -32.31
N SER A 300 5.36 -11.83 -33.60
CA SER A 300 5.83 -10.85 -34.54
C SER A 300 5.12 -9.50 -34.34
N ILE A 301 5.65 -8.42 -34.94
CA ILE A 301 5.00 -7.10 -34.89
C ILE A 301 3.60 -7.17 -35.50
N ARG A 302 3.45 -7.85 -36.62
CA ARG A 302 2.16 -8.11 -37.29
C ARG A 302 1.26 -9.02 -36.44
N GLY A 303 1.83 -9.93 -35.70
CA GLY A 303 1.13 -10.82 -34.76
C GLY A 303 0.75 -10.16 -33.43
N GLY A 304 1.00 -8.85 -33.26
CA GLY A 304 0.60 -8.10 -32.08
C GLY A 304 1.63 -8.10 -30.94
N ALA A 305 2.91 -8.27 -31.23
CA ALA A 305 3.97 -8.18 -30.21
C ALA A 305 3.91 -6.84 -29.44
N ILE A 306 3.70 -5.72 -30.15
CA ILE A 306 3.55 -4.39 -29.55
C ILE A 306 2.07 -4.18 -29.19
N SER A 307 1.74 -4.35 -27.95
CA SER A 307 0.37 -4.43 -27.44
C SER A 307 -0.44 -3.12 -27.56
N THR A 308 0.23 -2.00 -27.72
CA THR A 308 -0.36 -0.67 -27.96
C THR A 308 -0.79 -0.44 -29.40
N TRP A 309 -0.36 -1.34 -30.32
CA TRP A 309 -0.67 -1.24 -31.72
C TRP A 309 -1.82 -2.20 -32.06
N GLY A 310 -3.00 -1.66 -32.30
CA GLY A 310 -4.15 -2.45 -32.76
C GLY A 310 -4.08 -2.77 -34.26
N ASP A 311 -4.90 -3.72 -34.71
CA ASP A 311 -4.98 -4.22 -36.10
C ASP A 311 -5.16 -3.09 -37.12
N SER A 312 -5.82 -2.00 -36.74
CA SER A 312 -6.03 -0.83 -37.61
C SER A 312 -4.73 -0.12 -38.01
N ARG A 313 -3.70 -0.19 -37.15
CA ARG A 313 -2.37 0.40 -37.42
C ARG A 313 -1.54 -0.45 -38.38
N MET A 314 -1.84 -1.73 -38.50
CA MET A 314 -1.14 -2.67 -39.38
C MET A 314 -1.71 -2.73 -40.79
N LYS A 315 -2.78 -1.98 -41.09
CA LYS A 315 -3.32 -1.88 -42.44
C LYS A 315 -2.36 -1.11 -43.37
N GLU A 316 -2.16 -1.58 -44.58
CA GLU A 316 -1.25 -0.99 -45.55
C GLU A 316 -1.49 0.49 -45.85
N GLU A 317 -2.73 0.94 -45.71
CA GLU A 317 -3.13 2.34 -45.88
C GLU A 317 -2.88 3.22 -44.63
N SER A 318 -2.46 2.64 -43.52
CA SER A 318 -2.24 3.41 -42.30
C SER A 318 -0.91 4.16 -42.31
N TRP A 319 -0.90 5.37 -41.75
CA TRP A 319 0.34 6.14 -41.58
C TRP A 319 1.43 5.35 -40.85
N THR A 320 1.06 4.66 -39.77
CA THR A 320 1.99 3.85 -38.98
C THR A 320 2.66 2.74 -39.81
N TYR A 321 1.90 2.04 -40.64
CA TYR A 321 2.44 1.02 -41.54
C TYR A 321 3.42 1.61 -42.56
N CYS A 322 3.12 2.78 -43.15
CA CYS A 322 4.02 3.45 -44.08
C CYS A 322 5.36 3.86 -43.40
N VAL A 323 5.30 4.30 -42.14
CA VAL A 323 6.50 4.60 -41.34
C VAL A 323 7.30 3.31 -41.06
N LEU A 324 6.61 2.24 -40.67
CA LEU A 324 7.26 0.93 -40.46
C LEU A 324 7.89 0.41 -41.75
N LYS A 325 7.25 0.57 -42.88
CA LYS A 325 7.82 0.18 -44.20
C LYS A 325 9.13 0.92 -44.48
N ALA A 326 9.21 2.21 -44.19
CA ALA A 326 10.44 2.97 -44.34
C ALA A 326 11.54 2.50 -43.36
N LEU A 327 11.18 2.06 -42.15
CA LEU A 327 12.12 1.44 -41.19
C LEU A 327 12.59 0.05 -41.64
N MET A 328 11.66 -0.77 -42.21
CA MET A 328 11.99 -2.08 -42.78
C MET A 328 13.04 -1.94 -43.91
N GLU A 329 12.85 -0.97 -44.79
CA GLU A 329 13.79 -0.70 -45.90
C GLU A 329 15.15 -0.22 -45.36
N LYS A 330 15.17 0.62 -44.31
CA LYS A 330 16.42 1.14 -43.72
C LYS A 330 17.20 0.08 -42.95
N TYR A 331 16.53 -0.78 -42.19
CA TYR A 331 17.16 -1.72 -41.27
C TYR A 331 17.10 -3.16 -41.75
N ASN A 332 16.50 -3.44 -42.89
CA ASN A 332 16.37 -4.77 -43.51
C ASN A 332 15.79 -5.82 -42.54
N PHE A 333 14.60 -5.58 -42.00
CA PHE A 333 13.87 -6.52 -41.16
C PHE A 333 12.43 -6.74 -41.70
N ASP A 334 11.77 -7.81 -41.22
CA ASP A 334 10.41 -8.13 -41.58
C ASP A 334 9.47 -8.05 -40.37
N LEU A 335 8.22 -7.56 -40.58
CA LEU A 335 7.18 -7.47 -39.56
C LEU A 335 6.67 -8.83 -39.06
N ASP A 336 6.90 -9.88 -39.81
CA ASP A 336 6.50 -11.26 -39.46
C ASP A 336 7.56 -12.01 -38.65
N THR A 337 8.76 -11.42 -38.47
CA THR A 337 9.82 -11.95 -37.58
C THR A 337 9.40 -11.80 -36.12
N PRO A 338 9.53 -12.87 -35.28
CA PRO A 338 9.30 -12.75 -33.83
C PRO A 338 10.13 -11.60 -33.22
N TYR A 339 9.52 -10.82 -32.32
CA TYR A 339 10.17 -9.63 -31.74
C TYR A 339 11.52 -9.93 -31.10
N LYS A 340 11.66 -11.11 -30.43
CA LYS A 340 12.91 -11.54 -29.81
C LYS A 340 14.05 -11.77 -30.80
N ASP A 341 13.71 -12.14 -32.05
CA ASP A 341 14.67 -12.48 -33.10
C ASP A 341 15.04 -11.26 -33.95
N LEU A 342 14.39 -10.13 -33.75
CA LEU A 342 14.74 -8.87 -34.39
C LEU A 342 16.13 -8.37 -33.91
N PRO A 343 16.94 -7.75 -34.80
CA PRO A 343 18.17 -7.11 -34.35
C PRO A 343 17.96 -6.12 -33.20
N LYS A 344 18.82 -6.11 -32.19
CA LYS A 344 18.70 -5.21 -31.02
C LYS A 344 18.51 -3.74 -31.41
N LYS A 345 19.21 -3.30 -32.46
CA LYS A 345 19.06 -1.93 -32.96
C LYS A 345 17.65 -1.62 -33.45
N VAL A 346 16.98 -2.60 -34.08
CA VAL A 346 15.58 -2.48 -34.52
C VAL A 346 14.65 -2.40 -33.32
N GLN A 347 14.86 -3.25 -32.31
CA GLN A 347 14.09 -3.21 -31.06
C GLN A 347 14.21 -1.85 -30.39
N GLU A 348 15.44 -1.29 -30.27
CA GLU A 348 15.69 0.05 -29.71
C GLU A 348 14.98 1.16 -30.49
N VAL A 349 15.07 1.10 -31.84
CA VAL A 349 14.41 2.09 -32.72
C VAL A 349 12.88 2.03 -32.55
N LEU A 350 12.30 0.84 -32.51
CA LEU A 350 10.84 0.66 -32.35
C LEU A 350 10.37 1.25 -31.01
N MET A 351 11.16 1.11 -29.95
CA MET A 351 10.81 1.57 -28.61
C MET A 351 11.15 3.05 -28.40
N TYR A 352 12.35 3.50 -28.77
CA TYR A 352 12.88 4.83 -28.41
C TYR A 352 12.98 5.81 -29.58
N GLY A 353 12.75 5.33 -30.81
CA GLY A 353 12.70 6.16 -32.00
C GLY A 353 13.97 6.21 -32.83
N GLU A 354 13.85 6.90 -33.96
CA GLU A 354 14.92 7.10 -34.95
C GLU A 354 15.31 8.58 -34.98
N PRO A 355 16.57 8.96 -34.65
CA PRO A 355 17.02 10.34 -34.67
C PRO A 355 17.00 10.97 -36.08
N GLU A 356 17.26 10.16 -37.10
CA GLU A 356 17.31 10.62 -38.48
C GLU A 356 15.91 10.65 -39.11
N LYS A 357 15.67 11.63 -39.97
CA LYS A 357 14.40 11.74 -40.71
C LYS A 357 14.28 10.63 -41.76
N LEU A 358 13.20 9.88 -41.67
CA LEU A 358 12.82 8.86 -42.64
C LEU A 358 12.05 9.47 -43.81
N LYS A 359 12.29 8.97 -45.00
CA LYS A 359 11.45 9.30 -46.17
C LYS A 359 10.26 8.33 -46.19
N VAL A 360 9.11 8.82 -45.75
CA VAL A 360 7.88 8.02 -45.68
C VAL A 360 7.01 8.29 -46.89
N THR A 361 6.73 7.29 -47.71
CA THR A 361 5.80 7.38 -48.86
C THR A 361 4.41 6.98 -48.35
N TYR A 362 3.48 7.90 -48.40
CA TYR A 362 2.08 7.71 -48.00
C TYR A 362 1.16 7.85 -49.19
N THR A 363 0.36 6.85 -49.48
CA THR A 363 -0.61 6.85 -50.60
C THR A 363 -2.03 6.74 -50.03
N LYS A 364 -2.89 7.69 -50.37
CA LYS A 364 -4.33 7.68 -50.05
C LYS A 364 -5.14 8.13 -51.26
N GLU A 365 -6.19 7.37 -51.63
CA GLU A 365 -7.12 7.71 -52.71
C GLU A 365 -6.43 8.14 -54.02
N ASN A 366 -5.40 7.40 -54.46
CA ASN A 366 -4.56 7.66 -55.63
C ASN A 366 -3.64 8.90 -55.56
N VAL A 367 -3.49 9.55 -54.41
CA VAL A 367 -2.49 10.59 -54.19
C VAL A 367 -1.31 10.04 -53.41
N THR A 368 -0.13 10.06 -54.01
CA THR A 368 1.12 9.64 -53.35
C THR A 368 1.93 10.87 -52.98
N ALA A 369 2.28 10.99 -51.72
CA ALA A 369 3.14 12.04 -51.18
C ALA A 369 4.30 11.45 -50.38
N VAL A 370 5.46 12.13 -50.45
CA VAL A 370 6.64 11.73 -49.69
C VAL A 370 6.86 12.75 -48.58
N TYR A 371 6.96 12.25 -47.35
CA TYR A 371 7.18 13.05 -46.14
C TYR A 371 8.51 12.74 -45.50
N ASN A 372 9.20 13.77 -45.02
CA ASN A 372 10.34 13.56 -44.11
C ASN A 372 9.83 13.53 -42.68
N HIS A 373 9.78 12.36 -42.06
CA HIS A 373 9.23 12.13 -40.71
C HIS A 373 10.29 11.57 -39.77
N SER A 374 10.34 12.05 -38.54
CA SER A 374 11.15 11.45 -37.48
C SER A 374 10.27 10.50 -36.66
N PHE A 375 10.67 9.25 -36.58
CA PHE A 375 9.95 8.25 -35.79
C PHE A 375 10.34 8.38 -34.32
N GLU A 376 9.42 8.77 -33.47
CA GLU A 376 9.68 9.03 -32.04
C GLU A 376 9.82 7.78 -31.17
N GLY A 377 9.41 6.61 -31.66
CA GLY A 377 9.34 5.36 -30.89
C GLY A 377 8.11 5.26 -29.97
N GLU A 378 7.70 4.05 -29.65
CA GLU A 378 6.45 3.85 -28.94
C GLU A 378 6.50 4.34 -27.48
N ILE A 379 7.61 4.14 -26.76
CA ILE A 379 7.77 4.62 -25.38
C ILE A 379 7.69 6.16 -25.32
N ASN A 380 8.40 6.85 -26.22
CA ASN A 380 8.36 8.30 -26.25
C ASN A 380 6.98 8.83 -26.69
N ASN A 381 6.30 8.13 -27.62
CA ASN A 381 4.94 8.46 -28.03
C ASN A 381 3.95 8.35 -26.85
N LEU A 382 3.99 7.24 -26.11
CA LEU A 382 3.14 7.06 -24.94
C LEU A 382 3.44 8.10 -23.87
N ARG A 383 4.72 8.39 -23.60
CA ARG A 383 5.13 9.41 -22.63
C ARG A 383 4.61 10.80 -23.02
N ARG A 384 4.76 11.20 -24.26
CA ARG A 384 4.25 12.48 -24.75
C ARG A 384 2.73 12.54 -24.63
N ARG A 385 2.02 11.51 -25.09
CA ARG A 385 0.55 11.43 -25.00
C ARG A 385 0.06 11.49 -23.56
N TYR A 386 0.75 10.87 -22.61
CA TYR A 386 0.41 10.94 -21.20
C TYR A 386 0.52 12.37 -20.64
N MET A 387 1.56 13.08 -21.04
CA MET A 387 1.78 14.47 -20.61
C MET A 387 0.81 15.49 -21.25
N GLU A 388 0.45 15.27 -22.50
CA GLU A 388 -0.38 16.22 -23.27
C GLU A 388 -1.89 16.00 -23.07
N THR A 389 -2.33 14.80 -22.68
CA THR A 389 -3.76 14.51 -22.53
C THR A 389 -4.36 15.07 -21.25
N ASN A 390 -5.55 15.69 -21.40
CA ASN A 390 -6.40 16.10 -20.27
C ASN A 390 -7.49 15.06 -19.94
N SER A 391 -7.55 13.93 -20.65
CA SER A 391 -8.55 12.89 -20.45
C SER A 391 -8.07 11.87 -19.42
N ASP A 392 -8.77 11.78 -18.29
CA ASP A 392 -8.47 10.77 -17.25
C ASP A 392 -8.58 9.35 -17.78
N THR A 393 -9.51 9.08 -18.69
CA THR A 393 -9.66 7.77 -19.34
C THR A 393 -8.43 7.41 -20.17
N MET A 394 -7.88 8.37 -20.93
CA MET A 394 -6.69 8.16 -21.74
C MET A 394 -5.45 8.01 -20.86
N LYS A 395 -5.34 8.77 -19.77
CA LYS A 395 -4.26 8.58 -18.77
C LYS A 395 -4.31 7.19 -18.17
N ALA A 396 -5.48 6.76 -17.70
CA ALA A 396 -5.67 5.42 -17.13
C ALA A 396 -5.35 4.28 -18.13
N GLU A 397 -5.60 4.47 -19.43
CA GLU A 397 -5.20 3.51 -20.46
C GLU A 397 -3.70 3.45 -20.65
N ILE A 398 -2.99 4.59 -20.61
CA ILE A 398 -1.53 4.62 -20.73
C ILE A 398 -0.85 4.09 -19.47
N GLU A 399 -1.42 4.36 -18.28
CA GLU A 399 -0.92 3.86 -17.00
C GLU A 399 -0.85 2.33 -16.92
N LYS A 400 -1.65 1.62 -17.71
CA LYS A 400 -1.55 0.14 -17.83
C LYS A 400 -0.21 -0.35 -18.40
N TYR A 401 0.53 0.54 -19.07
CA TYR A 401 1.85 0.26 -19.65
C TYR A 401 2.98 0.88 -18.82
N MET A 402 2.68 1.38 -17.62
CA MET A 402 3.67 1.95 -16.71
C MET A 402 3.95 0.99 -15.55
N SER A 403 5.19 0.96 -15.11
CA SER A 403 5.63 0.29 -13.91
C SER A 403 6.34 1.25 -12.95
N ASP A 404 6.27 0.94 -11.65
CA ASP A 404 6.94 1.68 -10.58
C ASP A 404 8.42 1.22 -10.53
N ASN A 405 9.33 2.00 -11.13
CA ASN A 405 10.75 1.73 -11.13
C ASN A 405 11.48 2.53 -10.04
N PRO A 406 12.48 1.95 -9.34
CA PRO A 406 13.30 2.71 -8.41
C PRO A 406 13.94 3.93 -9.07
N CYS A 407 13.87 5.08 -8.42
CA CYS A 407 14.46 6.31 -8.95
C CYS A 407 15.98 6.13 -9.19
N PRO A 408 16.51 6.37 -10.40
CA PRO A 408 17.93 6.12 -10.71
C PRO A 408 18.89 7.02 -9.92
N LYS A 409 18.43 8.20 -9.41
CA LYS A 409 19.24 9.11 -8.60
C LYS A 409 19.38 8.64 -7.16
N CYS A 410 18.28 8.30 -6.49
CA CYS A 410 18.27 7.90 -5.08
C CYS A 410 18.12 6.38 -4.86
N LYS A 411 17.94 5.59 -5.91
CA LYS A 411 17.80 4.11 -5.86
C LYS A 411 16.76 3.63 -4.84
N GLY A 412 15.67 4.38 -4.70
CA GLY A 412 14.60 4.07 -3.73
C GLY A 412 14.69 4.81 -2.41
N ALA A 413 15.83 5.39 -2.05
CA ALA A 413 16.06 6.00 -0.74
C ALA A 413 15.29 7.31 -0.47
N ARG A 414 14.64 7.91 -1.47
CA ARG A 414 13.78 9.12 -1.38
C ARG A 414 14.50 10.41 -0.99
N LEU A 415 15.72 10.34 -0.44
CA LEU A 415 16.50 11.45 0.11
C LEU A 415 17.63 11.90 -0.82
N LYS A 416 18.16 13.08 -0.54
CA LYS A 416 19.38 13.60 -1.16
C LYS A 416 20.61 12.84 -0.71
N PRO A 417 21.71 12.81 -1.53
CA PRO A 417 22.95 12.13 -1.17
C PRO A 417 23.57 12.62 0.14
N GLU A 418 23.46 13.92 0.45
CA GLU A 418 24.00 14.55 1.67
C GLU A 418 23.31 13.99 2.92
N ALA A 419 21.99 13.77 2.88
CA ALA A 419 21.23 13.16 3.97
C ALA A 419 21.57 11.67 4.15
N LEU A 420 21.80 10.96 3.03
CA LEU A 420 22.19 9.55 3.04
C LEU A 420 23.65 9.32 3.46
N ALA A 421 24.47 10.38 3.44
CA ALA A 421 25.85 10.32 3.89
C ALA A 421 26.01 10.45 5.41
N VAL A 422 24.90 10.64 6.16
CA VAL A 422 24.91 10.69 7.63
C VAL A 422 24.57 9.31 8.18
N THR A 423 25.39 8.80 9.10
CA THR A 423 25.23 7.46 9.68
C THR A 423 25.08 7.50 11.20
N VAL A 424 24.31 6.53 11.75
CA VAL A 424 24.25 6.21 13.15
C VAL A 424 24.58 4.73 13.30
N GLY A 425 25.59 4.40 14.10
CA GLY A 425 26.08 3.02 14.21
C GLY A 425 26.57 2.44 12.87
N GLY A 426 27.02 3.31 11.93
CA GLY A 426 27.52 2.90 10.61
C GLY A 426 26.44 2.68 9.54
N LYS A 427 25.14 2.91 9.86
CA LYS A 427 24.05 2.82 8.88
C LYS A 427 23.40 4.18 8.64
N ASN A 428 23.06 4.49 7.40
CA ASN A 428 22.23 5.65 7.09
C ASN A 428 20.76 5.40 7.38
N ILE A 429 19.92 6.45 7.37
CA ILE A 429 18.50 6.35 7.74
C ILE A 429 17.70 5.43 6.80
N PHE A 430 18.07 5.34 5.51
CA PHE A 430 17.39 4.45 4.57
C PHE A 430 17.81 2.99 4.78
N GLU A 431 19.08 2.73 5.01
CA GLU A 431 19.58 1.38 5.35
C GLU A 431 18.95 0.88 6.63
N PHE A 432 18.81 1.75 7.65
CA PHE A 432 18.10 1.42 8.87
C PHE A 432 16.64 1.06 8.59
N THR A 433 15.89 1.94 7.93
CA THR A 433 14.45 1.75 7.69
C THR A 433 14.11 0.64 6.68
N SER A 434 15.11 0.12 5.97
CA SER A 434 14.96 -1.01 5.02
C SER A 434 15.22 -2.38 5.67
N MET A 435 15.65 -2.43 6.93
CA MET A 435 15.74 -3.67 7.69
C MET A 435 14.36 -4.13 8.14
N ALA A 436 14.22 -5.42 8.48
CA ALA A 436 13.02 -5.90 9.17
C ALA A 436 12.92 -5.28 10.57
N ILE A 437 11.70 -4.97 11.03
CA ILE A 437 11.45 -4.30 12.33
C ILE A 437 12.17 -5.00 13.49
N ARG A 438 12.26 -6.32 13.47
CA ARG A 438 13.03 -7.09 14.48
C ARG A 438 14.52 -6.78 14.41
N GLU A 439 15.08 -6.71 13.21
CA GLU A 439 16.50 -6.40 13.00
C GLU A 439 16.81 -4.95 13.35
N GLU A 440 15.86 -4.03 13.12
CA GLU A 440 15.97 -2.62 13.52
C GLU A 440 16.07 -2.51 15.06
N LEU A 441 15.24 -3.27 15.78
CA LEU A 441 15.27 -3.28 17.24
C LEU A 441 16.58 -3.89 17.78
N ASP A 442 17.03 -5.01 17.20
CA ASP A 442 18.30 -5.65 17.58
C ASP A 442 19.48 -4.72 17.26
N PHE A 443 19.48 -4.04 16.11
CA PHE A 443 20.51 -3.11 15.71
C PHE A 443 20.60 -1.92 16.67
N ILE A 444 19.47 -1.27 17.00
CA ILE A 444 19.48 -0.09 17.89
C ILE A 444 19.96 -0.45 19.31
N ASN A 445 19.68 -1.69 19.76
CA ASN A 445 20.18 -2.24 21.03
C ASN A 445 21.69 -2.52 21.02
N SER A 446 22.28 -2.75 19.82
CA SER A 446 23.70 -3.08 19.67
C SER A 446 24.61 -1.84 19.54
N ILE A 447 24.05 -0.64 19.33
CA ILE A 447 24.85 0.56 19.12
C ILE A 447 25.53 1.00 20.43
N ASN A 448 26.84 1.15 20.39
CA ASN A 448 27.62 1.72 21.47
C ASN A 448 27.78 3.22 21.24
N PHE A 449 26.98 4.01 21.95
CA PHE A 449 27.09 5.49 21.94
C PHE A 449 28.17 5.96 22.90
N SER A 450 28.80 7.09 22.58
CA SER A 450 29.64 7.83 23.55
C SER A 450 28.79 8.29 24.74
N GLU A 451 29.40 8.59 25.89
CA GLU A 451 28.66 9.05 27.07
C GLU A 451 27.85 10.33 26.79
N LYS A 452 28.36 11.23 25.97
CA LYS A 452 27.65 12.43 25.50
C LYS A 452 26.44 12.05 24.66
N ASP A 453 26.62 11.17 23.67
CA ASP A 453 25.54 10.78 22.75
C ASP A 453 24.47 9.93 23.44
N LYS A 454 24.83 9.13 24.44
CA LYS A 454 23.88 8.42 25.32
C LYS A 454 22.92 9.40 26.02
N ILE A 455 23.44 10.48 26.58
CA ILE A 455 22.61 11.47 27.26
C ILE A 455 21.63 12.12 26.27
N ILE A 456 22.13 12.49 25.09
CA ILE A 456 21.35 13.17 24.05
C ILE A 456 20.27 12.22 23.47
N SER A 457 20.63 10.97 23.20
CA SER A 457 19.77 10.02 22.46
C SER A 457 18.86 9.16 23.34
N SER A 458 19.11 9.10 24.66
CA SER A 458 18.43 8.17 25.57
C SER A 458 16.90 8.17 25.47
N GLN A 459 16.28 9.35 25.48
CA GLN A 459 14.83 9.46 25.38
C GLN A 459 14.33 9.11 23.97
N ILE A 460 15.06 9.49 22.92
CA ILE A 460 14.72 9.21 21.52
C ILE A 460 14.76 7.69 21.27
N ILE A 461 15.82 7.04 21.75
CA ILE A 461 16.00 5.59 21.60
C ILE A 461 14.91 4.83 22.35
N LYS A 462 14.56 5.24 23.58
CA LYS A 462 13.48 4.62 24.34
C LYS A 462 12.15 4.67 23.61
N GLU A 463 11.83 5.80 22.96
CA GLU A 463 10.61 5.93 22.16
C GLU A 463 10.63 5.04 20.91
N ILE A 464 11.76 4.98 20.19
CA ILE A 464 11.92 4.10 19.02
C ILE A 464 11.78 2.62 19.44
N GLN A 465 12.50 2.20 20.50
CA GLN A 465 12.45 0.83 21.02
C GLN A 465 11.03 0.43 21.43
N SER A 466 10.31 1.31 22.11
CA SER A 466 8.93 1.08 22.54
C SER A 466 8.01 0.84 21.35
N ARG A 467 8.06 1.72 20.33
CA ARG A 467 7.22 1.61 19.14
C ARG A 467 7.56 0.39 18.27
N LEU A 468 8.86 0.08 18.10
CA LEU A 468 9.29 -1.14 17.39
C LEU A 468 8.80 -2.40 18.13
N SER A 469 8.89 -2.41 19.46
CA SER A 469 8.40 -3.52 20.28
C SER A 469 6.89 -3.73 20.15
N PHE A 470 6.10 -2.64 20.07
CA PHE A 470 4.67 -2.76 19.84
C PHE A 470 4.34 -3.35 18.45
N LEU A 471 5.08 -2.97 17.41
CA LEU A 471 4.92 -3.57 16.08
C LEU A 471 5.24 -5.07 16.07
N ILE A 472 6.27 -5.48 16.81
CA ILE A 472 6.62 -6.90 17.00
C ILE A 472 5.50 -7.64 17.75
N ASN A 473 4.95 -7.03 18.79
CA ASN A 473 3.90 -7.66 19.62
C ASN A 473 2.58 -7.86 18.84
N VAL A 474 2.28 -7.02 17.86
CA VAL A 474 1.12 -7.23 16.97
C VAL A 474 1.43 -8.11 15.74
N GLY A 475 2.59 -8.78 15.71
CA GLY A 475 2.96 -9.75 14.66
C GLY A 475 3.39 -9.11 13.34
N LEU A 476 3.97 -7.90 13.36
CA LEU A 476 4.47 -7.18 12.18
C LEU A 476 6.01 -7.11 12.13
N ASP A 477 6.68 -8.04 12.76
CA ASP A 477 8.14 -8.09 12.90
C ASP A 477 8.90 -8.29 11.58
N TYR A 478 8.20 -8.78 10.54
CA TYR A 478 8.72 -9.03 9.20
C TYR A 478 8.65 -7.81 8.26
N LEU A 479 7.90 -6.76 8.62
CA LEU A 479 7.81 -5.54 7.81
C LEU A 479 9.09 -4.70 7.96
N ASP A 480 9.32 -3.81 7.01
CA ASP A 480 10.30 -2.73 7.07
C ASP A 480 9.61 -1.36 7.19
N LEU A 481 10.28 -0.38 7.82
CA LEU A 481 9.74 0.96 8.01
C LEU A 481 9.67 1.79 6.71
N ALA A 482 10.46 1.44 5.69
CA ALA A 482 10.47 2.12 4.38
C ALA A 482 9.30 1.69 3.49
N ARG A 483 8.61 0.58 3.81
CA ARG A 483 7.50 0.03 3.02
C ARG A 483 6.38 1.05 2.85
N LYS A 484 5.92 1.23 1.61
CA LYS A 484 4.82 2.14 1.27
C LYS A 484 3.52 1.70 1.95
N ALA A 485 2.83 2.60 2.65
CA ALA A 485 1.57 2.29 3.34
C ALA A 485 0.47 1.77 2.38
N GLY A 486 0.47 2.21 1.12
CA GLY A 486 -0.47 1.74 0.10
C GLY A 486 -0.26 0.29 -0.36
N THR A 487 0.85 -0.36 0.00
CA THR A 487 1.14 -1.78 -0.32
C THR A 487 0.79 -2.74 0.81
N LEU A 488 0.30 -2.22 1.92
CA LEU A 488 -0.11 -3.01 3.07
C LEU A 488 -1.46 -3.67 2.83
N SER A 489 -1.62 -4.89 3.33
CA SER A 489 -2.95 -5.51 3.45
C SER A 489 -3.81 -4.76 4.46
N GLY A 490 -5.14 -4.94 4.40
CA GLY A 490 -6.06 -4.31 5.36
C GLY A 490 -5.71 -4.65 6.81
N GLY A 491 -5.40 -5.91 7.09
CA GLY A 491 -5.00 -6.37 8.41
C GLY A 491 -3.65 -5.80 8.88
N GLU A 492 -2.65 -5.70 8.00
CA GLU A 492 -1.36 -5.07 8.33
C GLU A 492 -1.55 -3.59 8.71
N ALA A 493 -2.32 -2.84 7.91
CA ALA A 493 -2.61 -1.42 8.17
C ALA A 493 -3.37 -1.22 9.49
N GLN A 494 -4.32 -2.09 9.80
CA GLN A 494 -5.08 -2.06 11.05
C GLN A 494 -4.18 -2.32 12.26
N ARG A 495 -3.31 -3.34 12.20
CA ARG A 495 -2.35 -3.65 13.26
C ARG A 495 -1.31 -2.56 13.49
N ILE A 496 -0.86 -1.87 12.43
CA ILE A 496 0.00 -0.69 12.56
C ILE A 496 -0.71 0.39 13.36
N ARG A 497 -1.99 0.67 13.07
CA ARG A 497 -2.76 1.64 13.87
C ARG A 497 -2.94 1.21 15.32
N LEU A 498 -3.23 -0.08 15.54
CA LEU A 498 -3.34 -0.63 16.88
C LEU A 498 -2.02 -0.43 17.65
N ALA A 499 -0.88 -0.79 17.05
CA ALA A 499 0.44 -0.58 17.66
C ALA A 499 0.72 0.90 17.98
N THR A 500 0.34 1.82 17.10
CA THR A 500 0.48 3.27 17.31
C THR A 500 -0.37 3.76 18.48
N GLN A 501 -1.61 3.27 18.59
CA GLN A 501 -2.51 3.64 19.70
C GLN A 501 -2.03 3.09 21.05
N ILE A 502 -1.53 1.86 21.09
CA ILE A 502 -0.92 1.28 22.30
C ILE A 502 0.30 2.10 22.71
N GLY A 503 1.11 2.52 21.74
CA GLY A 503 2.27 3.39 21.96
C GLY A 503 1.93 4.74 22.59
N SER A 504 0.72 5.24 22.40
CA SER A 504 0.25 6.49 23.01
C SER A 504 0.01 6.39 24.53
N GLN A 505 -0.08 5.17 25.09
CA GLN A 505 -0.34 4.89 26.51
C GLN A 505 -1.56 5.63 27.10
N LEU A 506 -2.58 5.88 26.26
CA LEU A 506 -3.81 6.51 26.71
C LEU A 506 -4.57 5.60 27.70
N MET A 507 -5.12 6.21 28.75
CA MET A 507 -5.89 5.54 29.81
C MET A 507 -7.33 6.02 29.82
N GLY A 508 -8.27 5.16 30.20
CA GLY A 508 -9.69 5.51 30.34
C GLY A 508 -10.39 5.74 29.00
N VAL A 509 -9.87 5.18 27.91
CA VAL A 509 -10.40 5.27 26.54
C VAL A 509 -11.23 4.06 26.22
N LEU A 510 -12.24 4.25 25.35
CA LEU A 510 -13.01 3.17 24.73
C LEU A 510 -12.43 2.87 23.34
N TYR A 511 -11.76 1.74 23.19
CA TYR A 511 -11.29 1.26 21.89
C TYR A 511 -12.31 0.35 21.23
N ILE A 512 -12.59 0.58 19.96
CA ILE A 512 -13.50 -0.27 19.18
C ILE A 512 -12.73 -0.79 17.96
N LEU A 513 -12.56 -2.11 17.86
CA LEU A 513 -11.77 -2.79 16.85
C LEU A 513 -12.67 -3.66 15.96
N ASP A 514 -12.41 -3.65 14.66
CA ASP A 514 -13.12 -4.46 13.66
C ASP A 514 -12.22 -5.62 13.20
N GLU A 515 -12.53 -6.82 13.68
CA GLU A 515 -11.86 -8.08 13.29
C GLU A 515 -10.31 -7.98 13.24
N PRO A 516 -9.64 -7.64 14.36
CA PRO A 516 -8.18 -7.42 14.35
C PRO A 516 -7.36 -8.69 14.11
N SER A 517 -7.94 -9.89 14.23
CA SER A 517 -7.30 -11.19 13.97
C SER A 517 -7.21 -11.54 12.48
N ILE A 518 -7.79 -10.72 11.59
CA ILE A 518 -7.83 -10.99 10.14
C ILE A 518 -6.42 -11.22 9.56
N GLY A 519 -6.29 -12.30 8.76
CA GLY A 519 -5.06 -12.65 8.08
C GLY A 519 -3.90 -13.04 9.01
N LEU A 520 -4.19 -13.32 10.28
CA LEU A 520 -3.22 -13.81 11.24
C LEU A 520 -3.18 -15.35 11.27
N HIS A 521 -1.96 -15.87 11.33
CA HIS A 521 -1.74 -17.23 11.80
C HIS A 521 -2.02 -17.31 13.30
N GLN A 522 -2.49 -18.45 13.82
CA GLN A 522 -2.82 -18.60 15.24
C GLN A 522 -1.69 -18.21 16.20
N ARG A 523 -0.45 -18.48 15.86
CA ARG A 523 0.72 -18.01 16.62
C ARG A 523 0.77 -16.48 16.80
N ASP A 524 0.42 -15.74 15.75
CA ASP A 524 0.46 -14.28 15.78
C ASP A 524 -0.81 -13.73 16.45
N ASN A 525 -1.92 -14.49 16.40
CA ASN A 525 -3.15 -14.19 17.13
C ASN A 525 -2.97 -14.26 18.66
N ASP A 526 -2.24 -15.26 19.17
CA ASP A 526 -1.90 -15.35 20.59
C ASP A 526 -1.19 -14.09 21.10
N ARG A 527 -0.28 -13.52 20.28
CA ARG A 527 0.41 -12.25 20.58
C ARG A 527 -0.52 -11.07 20.59
N LEU A 528 -1.42 -11.01 19.58
CA LEU A 528 -2.44 -9.95 19.49
C LEU A 528 -3.34 -9.95 20.72
N ILE A 529 -3.87 -11.12 21.12
CA ILE A 529 -4.70 -11.26 22.32
C ILE A 529 -3.98 -10.78 23.58
N SER A 530 -2.70 -11.19 23.75
CA SER A 530 -1.87 -10.70 24.85
C SER A 530 -1.75 -9.17 24.85
N THR A 531 -1.59 -8.58 23.69
CA THR A 531 -1.48 -7.13 23.51
C THR A 531 -2.81 -6.41 23.85
N LEU A 532 -3.95 -6.96 23.42
CA LEU A 532 -5.28 -6.44 23.79
C LEU A 532 -5.52 -6.50 25.30
N LYS A 533 -5.10 -7.57 25.96
CA LYS A 533 -5.16 -7.68 27.42
C LYS A 533 -4.29 -6.63 28.13
N GLN A 534 -3.06 -6.39 27.65
CA GLN A 534 -2.22 -5.31 28.16
C GLN A 534 -2.90 -3.94 28.03
N LEU A 535 -3.54 -3.65 26.88
CA LEU A 535 -4.24 -2.40 26.66
C LEU A 535 -5.45 -2.26 27.61
N ARG A 536 -6.17 -3.34 27.89
CA ARG A 536 -7.22 -3.40 28.92
C ARG A 536 -6.68 -3.13 30.31
N ASP A 537 -5.58 -3.80 30.69
CA ASP A 537 -5.02 -3.77 32.04
C ASP A 537 -4.48 -2.38 32.43
N VAL A 538 -4.20 -1.52 31.47
CA VAL A 538 -3.90 -0.09 31.69
C VAL A 538 -5.15 0.73 32.07
N GLY A 539 -6.35 0.15 32.07
CA GLY A 539 -7.61 0.81 32.46
C GLY A 539 -8.41 1.31 31.26
N ASN A 540 -8.37 0.61 30.13
CA ASN A 540 -9.18 0.90 28.95
C ASN A 540 -10.31 -0.11 28.78
N THR A 541 -11.39 0.31 28.15
CA THR A 541 -12.48 -0.56 27.71
C THR A 541 -12.26 -0.90 26.23
N LEU A 542 -12.28 -2.20 25.89
CA LEU A 542 -12.10 -2.68 24.54
C LEU A 542 -13.37 -3.39 24.07
N ILE A 543 -13.95 -2.92 22.96
CA ILE A 543 -15.00 -3.63 22.22
C ILE A 543 -14.38 -4.14 20.94
N VAL A 544 -14.37 -5.45 20.75
CA VAL A 544 -13.80 -6.12 19.59
C VAL A 544 -14.91 -6.87 18.87
N VAL A 545 -15.17 -6.51 17.62
CA VAL A 545 -16.04 -7.30 16.74
C VAL A 545 -15.19 -8.44 16.22
N GLU A 546 -15.53 -9.68 16.60
CA GLU A 546 -14.68 -10.83 16.30
C GLU A 546 -15.46 -12.12 16.06
N HIS A 547 -14.81 -13.02 15.31
CA HIS A 547 -15.31 -14.36 15.01
C HIS A 547 -14.31 -15.47 15.41
N ASP A 548 -13.11 -15.08 15.84
CA ASP A 548 -12.08 -16.01 16.25
C ASP A 548 -12.38 -16.65 17.60
N GLU A 549 -12.28 -17.98 17.68
CA GLU A 549 -12.60 -18.77 18.87
C GLU A 549 -11.66 -18.43 20.04
N ASP A 550 -10.36 -18.33 19.79
CA ASP A 550 -9.37 -18.06 20.83
C ASP A 550 -9.58 -16.67 21.45
N THR A 551 -9.90 -15.67 20.65
CA THR A 551 -10.24 -14.32 21.12
C THR A 551 -11.51 -14.32 21.98
N MET A 552 -12.54 -15.08 21.57
CA MET A 552 -13.78 -15.21 22.36
C MET A 552 -13.51 -15.92 23.70
N ARG A 553 -12.69 -16.96 23.73
CA ARG A 553 -12.34 -17.70 24.96
C ARG A 553 -11.55 -16.86 25.97
N GLU A 554 -10.79 -15.89 25.49
CA GLU A 554 -9.97 -15.00 26.29
C GLU A 554 -10.66 -13.66 26.65
N ALA A 555 -11.91 -13.46 26.20
CA ALA A 555 -12.72 -12.27 26.49
C ALA A 555 -13.26 -12.30 27.94
N ASP A 556 -13.34 -11.13 28.56
CA ASP A 556 -13.98 -10.95 29.86
C ASP A 556 -15.51 -10.96 29.75
N TYR A 557 -16.03 -10.52 28.61
CA TYR A 557 -17.47 -10.40 28.35
C TYR A 557 -17.76 -10.59 26.86
N ILE A 558 -18.81 -11.30 26.53
CA ILE A 558 -19.23 -11.59 25.15
C ILE A 558 -20.65 -11.13 24.94
N VAL A 559 -20.92 -10.55 23.76
CA VAL A 559 -22.26 -10.16 23.31
C VAL A 559 -22.52 -10.87 21.98
N ASP A 560 -23.45 -11.83 21.98
CA ASP A 560 -23.85 -12.57 20.78
C ASP A 560 -25.08 -11.90 20.14
N ILE A 561 -24.93 -11.44 18.90
CA ILE A 561 -25.92 -10.65 18.15
C ILE A 561 -26.49 -11.48 17.01
N GLY A 562 -27.79 -11.61 16.98
CA GLY A 562 -28.49 -12.48 16.04
C GLY A 562 -30.01 -12.32 16.09
N PRO A 563 -30.76 -13.46 16.01
CA PRO A 563 -30.29 -14.83 15.75
C PRO A 563 -29.91 -15.12 14.29
N GLY A 564 -30.30 -14.24 13.35
CA GLY A 564 -30.02 -14.35 11.91
C GLY A 564 -29.26 -13.17 11.38
N ALA A 565 -29.30 -12.98 10.07
CA ALA A 565 -28.68 -11.85 9.34
C ALA A 565 -29.77 -10.90 8.80
N GLY A 566 -29.40 -9.64 8.49
CA GLY A 566 -30.34 -8.66 7.92
C GLY A 566 -31.57 -8.44 8.77
N GLU A 567 -32.76 -8.61 8.19
CA GLU A 567 -34.05 -8.44 8.90
C GLU A 567 -34.27 -9.50 9.98
N HIS A 568 -33.65 -10.66 9.89
CA HIS A 568 -33.73 -11.70 10.91
C HIS A 568 -32.72 -11.52 12.05
N GLY A 569 -31.83 -10.53 11.95
CA GLY A 569 -30.84 -10.15 12.96
C GLY A 569 -31.27 -9.02 13.86
N GLY A 570 -30.31 -8.28 14.40
CA GLY A 570 -30.51 -7.04 15.13
C GLY A 570 -31.03 -7.18 16.56
N LYS A 571 -30.90 -8.35 17.20
CA LYS A 571 -31.23 -8.60 18.59
C LYS A 571 -30.06 -9.15 19.38
N ILE A 572 -30.00 -8.90 20.67
CA ILE A 572 -29.08 -9.58 21.57
C ILE A 572 -29.65 -10.97 21.85
N VAL A 573 -28.91 -12.01 21.47
CA VAL A 573 -29.29 -13.42 21.73
C VAL A 573 -28.82 -13.84 23.10
N ALA A 574 -27.56 -13.47 23.44
CA ALA A 574 -26.97 -13.73 24.73
C ALA A 574 -25.91 -12.66 25.05
N SER A 575 -25.69 -12.37 26.32
CA SER A 575 -24.60 -11.52 26.77
C SER A 575 -24.15 -11.96 28.16
N GLY A 576 -22.85 -12.00 28.39
CA GLY A 576 -22.28 -12.43 29.65
C GLY A 576 -20.85 -12.97 29.52
N THR A 577 -20.43 -13.77 30.46
CA THR A 577 -19.17 -14.51 30.46
C THR A 577 -19.19 -15.65 29.43
N LEU A 578 -18.04 -16.23 29.13
CA LEU A 578 -17.93 -17.38 28.22
C LEU A 578 -18.88 -18.51 28.62
N ASP A 579 -18.94 -18.86 29.90
CA ASP A 579 -19.78 -19.93 30.41
C ASP A 579 -21.29 -19.64 30.22
N GLU A 580 -21.71 -18.39 30.40
CA GLU A 580 -23.09 -17.97 30.17
C GLU A 580 -23.48 -18.07 28.69
N ILE A 581 -22.56 -17.72 27.77
CA ILE A 581 -22.79 -17.87 26.31
C ILE A 581 -22.84 -19.35 25.92
N MET A 582 -21.94 -20.18 26.45
CA MET A 582 -21.90 -21.63 26.17
C MET A 582 -23.14 -22.37 26.70
N SER A 583 -23.73 -21.88 27.79
CA SER A 583 -24.93 -22.47 28.41
C SER A 583 -26.23 -22.04 27.72
N ASN A 584 -26.21 -21.05 26.83
CA ASN A 584 -27.39 -20.53 26.17
C ASN A 584 -27.74 -21.36 24.91
N GLU A 585 -28.86 -22.11 25.00
CA GLU A 585 -29.31 -22.96 23.88
C GLU A 585 -29.70 -22.20 22.61
N ASN A 586 -30.03 -20.92 22.70
CA ASN A 586 -30.38 -20.08 21.55
C ASN A 586 -29.13 -19.51 20.86
N SER A 587 -27.97 -19.49 21.53
CA SER A 587 -26.72 -18.98 20.97
C SER A 587 -26.12 -19.96 19.98
N LEU A 588 -26.03 -19.54 18.71
CA LEU A 588 -25.35 -20.33 17.68
C LEU A 588 -23.84 -20.35 17.93
N THR A 589 -23.28 -19.24 18.38
CA THR A 589 -21.87 -19.13 18.80
C THR A 589 -21.59 -20.08 19.96
N GLY A 590 -22.44 -20.11 20.99
CA GLY A 590 -22.31 -21.02 22.12
C GLY A 590 -22.31 -22.50 21.70
N LYS A 591 -23.13 -22.90 20.73
CA LYS A 591 -23.13 -24.28 20.19
C LYS A 591 -21.83 -24.68 19.49
N TYR A 592 -21.14 -23.72 18.83
CA TYR A 592 -19.83 -23.98 18.26
C TYR A 592 -18.74 -24.01 19.32
N LEU A 593 -18.76 -23.12 20.29
CA LEU A 593 -17.79 -23.06 21.40
C LEU A 593 -17.83 -24.31 22.31
N THR A 594 -19.01 -24.90 22.46
CA THR A 594 -19.19 -26.18 23.20
C THR A 594 -18.85 -27.42 22.38
N GLY A 595 -18.66 -27.28 21.05
CA GLY A 595 -18.49 -28.44 20.17
C GLY A 595 -19.78 -29.18 19.81
N ALA A 596 -20.97 -28.71 20.27
CA ALA A 596 -22.26 -29.27 19.90
C ALA A 596 -22.53 -29.12 18.39
N LYS A 597 -21.99 -28.10 17.76
CA LYS A 597 -21.83 -27.93 16.31
C LYS A 597 -20.37 -27.78 15.97
N LYS A 598 -19.94 -28.36 14.86
CA LYS A 598 -18.59 -28.27 14.35
C LYS A 598 -18.57 -28.34 12.85
N VAL A 599 -17.50 -27.85 12.24
CA VAL A 599 -17.21 -28.08 10.80
C VAL A 599 -16.74 -29.53 10.68
N GLU A 600 -17.50 -30.32 9.93
CA GLU A 600 -17.25 -31.76 9.79
C GLU A 600 -16.03 -32.01 8.92
N LEU A 601 -15.22 -33.01 9.28
CA LEU A 601 -14.13 -33.52 8.47
C LEU A 601 -14.69 -34.32 7.27
N PRO A 602 -14.08 -34.27 6.09
CA PRO A 602 -14.45 -35.13 5.00
C PRO A 602 -14.17 -36.59 5.36
N GLU A 603 -15.11 -37.51 4.99
CA GLU A 603 -14.96 -38.94 5.28
C GLU A 603 -13.69 -39.51 4.63
N GLU A 604 -13.41 -39.12 3.40
CA GLU A 604 -12.19 -39.48 2.68
C GLU A 604 -11.59 -38.24 2.00
N ARG A 605 -10.24 -38.19 1.98
CA ARG A 605 -9.54 -37.15 1.27
C ARG A 605 -9.28 -37.53 -0.18
N ARG A 606 -9.55 -36.62 -1.12
CA ARG A 606 -9.34 -36.83 -2.54
C ARG A 606 -7.85 -36.95 -2.85
N LYS A 607 -7.48 -37.93 -3.65
CA LYS A 607 -6.10 -38.11 -4.15
C LYS A 607 -5.79 -37.26 -5.39
N GLY A 608 -6.82 -36.57 -5.93
CA GLY A 608 -6.73 -35.87 -7.19
C GLY A 608 -6.76 -36.79 -8.40
N ASN A 609 -6.60 -36.20 -9.58
CA ASN A 609 -6.65 -36.94 -10.87
C ASN A 609 -5.28 -37.45 -11.35
N GLY A 610 -4.23 -37.40 -10.52
CA GLY A 610 -2.86 -37.81 -10.82
C GLY A 610 -2.00 -36.74 -11.53
N ASN A 611 -2.58 -35.63 -11.96
CA ASN A 611 -1.86 -34.50 -12.57
C ASN A 611 -1.54 -33.41 -11.52
N PHE A 612 -0.45 -32.69 -11.78
CA PHE A 612 0.00 -31.62 -10.90
C PHE A 612 0.34 -30.35 -11.70
N ILE A 613 0.01 -29.20 -11.14
CA ILE A 613 0.67 -27.95 -11.53
C ILE A 613 1.93 -27.83 -10.70
N THR A 614 3.06 -27.61 -11.34
CA THR A 614 4.34 -27.45 -10.65
C THR A 614 4.97 -26.11 -10.99
N VAL A 615 5.19 -25.28 -9.95
CA VAL A 615 5.98 -24.06 -10.04
C VAL A 615 7.40 -24.39 -9.62
N LYS A 616 8.37 -24.15 -10.51
CA LYS A 616 9.79 -24.43 -10.24
C LYS A 616 10.57 -23.13 -10.15
N GLY A 617 11.42 -23.04 -9.14
CA GLY A 617 12.39 -21.95 -9.02
C GLY A 617 11.80 -20.60 -8.71
N ALA A 618 10.73 -20.54 -7.90
CA ALA A 618 10.12 -19.29 -7.42
C ALA A 618 11.10 -18.48 -6.55
N LYS A 619 11.38 -17.23 -6.96
CA LYS A 619 12.40 -16.35 -6.32
C LYS A 619 11.93 -14.93 -6.08
N GLU A 620 10.65 -14.63 -6.26
CA GLU A 620 10.14 -13.28 -6.05
C GLU A 620 10.04 -12.96 -4.55
N ASN A 621 10.28 -11.72 -4.18
CA ASN A 621 10.29 -11.22 -2.80
C ASN A 621 11.20 -12.11 -1.90
N ASN A 622 10.62 -12.64 -0.82
CA ASN A 622 11.33 -13.48 0.13
C ASN A 622 11.45 -14.97 -0.24
N LEU A 623 10.91 -15.41 -1.37
CA LEU A 623 10.95 -16.82 -1.79
C LEU A 623 12.37 -17.28 -2.16
N LYS A 624 12.80 -18.41 -1.58
CA LYS A 624 14.16 -18.95 -1.67
C LYS A 624 14.28 -20.09 -2.69
N ASN A 625 14.05 -19.80 -3.99
CA ASN A 625 14.14 -20.78 -5.08
C ASN A 625 13.23 -22.01 -4.87
N VAL A 626 11.97 -21.73 -4.52
CA VAL A 626 11.01 -22.74 -4.09
C VAL A 626 10.46 -23.54 -5.29
N THR A 627 10.24 -24.83 -5.08
CA THR A 627 9.47 -25.68 -6.00
C THR A 627 8.20 -26.17 -5.29
N ALA A 628 7.04 -25.72 -5.79
CA ALA A 628 5.72 -26.08 -5.25
C ALA A 628 4.96 -26.97 -6.24
N LYS A 629 4.25 -27.98 -5.71
CA LYS A 629 3.38 -28.89 -6.49
C LYS A 629 1.96 -28.80 -5.96
N PHE A 630 1.01 -28.61 -6.87
CA PHE A 630 -0.42 -28.51 -6.57
C PHE A 630 -1.16 -29.64 -7.32
N PRO A 631 -1.74 -30.61 -6.60
CA PRO A 631 -2.49 -31.69 -7.24
C PRO A 631 -3.79 -31.16 -7.85
N LEU A 632 -4.15 -31.61 -9.06
CA LEU A 632 -5.38 -31.22 -9.73
C LEU A 632 -6.57 -32.09 -9.27
N GLY A 633 -7.77 -31.49 -9.26
CA GLY A 633 -8.99 -32.14 -8.77
C GLY A 633 -9.03 -32.26 -7.24
N THR A 634 -8.39 -31.32 -6.51
CA THR A 634 -8.34 -31.29 -5.05
C THR A 634 -8.68 -29.92 -4.49
N LEU A 635 -9.04 -29.87 -3.20
CA LEU A 635 -9.04 -28.68 -2.38
C LEU A 635 -7.67 -28.56 -1.71
N THR A 636 -6.82 -27.67 -2.23
CA THR A 636 -5.47 -27.44 -1.73
C THR A 636 -5.41 -26.15 -0.92
N MET A 637 -4.89 -26.22 0.31
CA MET A 637 -4.62 -25.06 1.14
C MET A 637 -3.15 -24.66 1.10
N VAL A 638 -2.90 -23.36 1.02
CA VAL A 638 -1.56 -22.77 1.18
C VAL A 638 -1.52 -22.05 2.52
N THR A 639 -0.73 -22.61 3.44
CA THR A 639 -0.69 -22.20 4.85
C THR A 639 0.69 -21.67 5.25
N GLY A 640 0.83 -21.19 6.47
CA GLY A 640 2.07 -20.69 7.06
C GLY A 640 1.89 -19.35 7.76
N VAL A 641 2.89 -18.95 8.54
CA VAL A 641 2.86 -17.68 9.30
C VAL A 641 2.71 -16.45 8.41
N SER A 642 2.31 -15.31 9.00
CA SER A 642 2.22 -14.04 8.28
C SER A 642 3.58 -13.65 7.69
N GLY A 643 3.61 -13.17 6.44
CA GLY A 643 4.85 -12.82 5.74
C GLY A 643 5.71 -14.00 5.25
N SER A 644 5.26 -15.25 5.35
CA SER A 644 6.04 -16.44 4.90
C SER A 644 6.17 -16.59 3.37
N GLY A 645 5.46 -15.76 2.58
CA GLY A 645 5.54 -15.78 1.11
C GLY A 645 4.36 -16.45 0.41
N LYS A 646 3.25 -16.77 1.09
CA LYS A 646 2.04 -17.41 0.53
C LYS A 646 1.48 -16.66 -0.67
N SER A 647 1.12 -15.39 -0.49
CA SER A 647 0.55 -14.55 -1.57
C SER A 647 1.55 -14.31 -2.69
N THR A 648 2.86 -14.25 -2.39
CA THR A 648 3.91 -14.17 -3.42
C THR A 648 3.92 -15.43 -4.29
N LEU A 649 3.85 -16.62 -3.67
CA LEU A 649 3.84 -17.90 -4.41
C LEU A 649 2.56 -18.06 -5.22
N VAL A 650 1.39 -17.79 -4.63
CA VAL A 650 0.08 -18.06 -5.25
C VAL A 650 -0.35 -16.93 -6.17
N ASN A 651 -0.39 -15.67 -5.69
CA ASN A 651 -0.96 -14.57 -6.46
C ASN A 651 0.06 -13.99 -7.46
N GLU A 652 1.31 -13.72 -7.01
CA GLU A 652 2.30 -13.06 -7.88
C GLU A 652 2.93 -14.02 -8.90
N ILE A 653 3.12 -15.29 -8.55
CA ILE A 653 3.79 -16.24 -9.44
C ILE A 653 2.79 -17.19 -10.09
N LEU A 654 2.08 -18.02 -9.31
CA LEU A 654 1.20 -19.05 -9.85
C LEU A 654 0.05 -18.44 -10.65
N TYR A 655 -0.73 -17.54 -10.05
CA TYR A 655 -1.88 -16.92 -10.72
C TYR A 655 -1.46 -16.10 -11.94
N LYS A 656 -0.58 -15.11 -11.76
CA LYS A 656 -0.16 -14.26 -12.89
C LYS A 656 0.55 -15.04 -13.98
N GLY A 657 1.39 -16.02 -13.61
CA GLY A 657 2.07 -16.89 -14.57
C GLY A 657 1.11 -17.73 -15.41
N LEU A 658 0.17 -18.39 -14.75
CA LEU A 658 -0.85 -19.18 -15.44
C LEU A 658 -1.85 -18.31 -16.21
N ASN A 659 -2.25 -17.14 -15.66
CA ASN A 659 -3.14 -16.20 -16.33
C ASN A 659 -2.55 -15.70 -17.65
N LYS A 660 -1.24 -15.42 -17.66
CA LYS A 660 -0.50 -15.10 -18.89
C LYS A 660 -0.51 -16.24 -19.91
N ILE A 661 -0.31 -17.49 -19.47
CA ILE A 661 -0.22 -18.66 -20.35
C ILE A 661 -1.60 -19.08 -20.87
N VAL A 662 -2.58 -19.29 -19.98
CA VAL A 662 -3.89 -19.88 -20.29
C VAL A 662 -4.87 -18.84 -20.82
N ASN A 663 -5.00 -17.70 -20.09
CA ASN A 663 -5.96 -16.64 -20.46
C ASN A 663 -5.35 -15.58 -21.38
N LYS A 664 -4.06 -15.68 -21.74
CA LYS A 664 -3.32 -14.71 -22.56
C LYS A 664 -3.38 -13.28 -21.99
N ALA A 665 -3.44 -13.16 -20.65
CA ALA A 665 -3.45 -11.89 -19.96
C ALA A 665 -2.10 -11.17 -20.08
N LYS A 666 -2.10 -9.85 -19.90
CA LYS A 666 -0.89 -9.00 -19.97
C LYS A 666 -0.14 -8.89 -18.64
N ASP A 667 -0.53 -9.67 -17.64
CA ASP A 667 0.07 -9.64 -16.31
C ASP A 667 1.55 -10.03 -16.36
N LEU A 668 2.37 -9.31 -15.59
CA LEU A 668 3.77 -9.67 -15.36
C LEU A 668 3.85 -10.53 -14.10
N PRO A 669 4.19 -11.82 -14.22
CA PRO A 669 4.42 -12.67 -13.06
C PRO A 669 5.74 -12.33 -12.36
N GLY A 670 5.84 -12.64 -11.06
CA GLY A 670 7.09 -12.58 -10.31
C GLY A 670 8.14 -13.55 -10.85
N LYS A 671 9.35 -13.51 -10.33
CA LYS A 671 10.50 -14.29 -10.84
C LYS A 671 10.37 -15.78 -10.51
N PHE A 672 10.33 -16.62 -11.53
CA PHE A 672 10.35 -18.07 -11.44
C PHE A 672 11.08 -18.67 -12.65
N LYS A 673 11.38 -19.97 -12.59
CA LYS A 673 12.07 -20.67 -13.69
C LYS A 673 11.06 -21.22 -14.70
N GLU A 674 10.06 -21.95 -14.24
CA GLU A 674 9.11 -22.68 -15.09
C GLU A 674 7.81 -23.01 -14.34
N ILE A 675 6.69 -23.03 -15.07
CA ILE A 675 5.41 -23.60 -14.60
C ILE A 675 5.03 -24.73 -15.59
N THR A 676 4.77 -25.92 -15.06
CA THR A 676 4.39 -27.10 -15.85
C THR A 676 3.06 -27.66 -15.40
N GLY A 677 2.35 -28.41 -16.29
CA GLY A 677 1.07 -29.07 -16.00
C GLY A 677 -0.16 -28.20 -16.27
N TYR A 678 0.02 -27.01 -16.83
CA TYR A 678 -1.05 -26.07 -17.18
C TYR A 678 -1.92 -26.56 -18.34
N GLU A 679 -1.46 -27.53 -19.14
CA GLU A 679 -2.17 -28.12 -20.26
C GLU A 679 -3.47 -28.86 -19.83
N ASN A 680 -3.56 -29.20 -18.56
CA ASN A 680 -4.73 -29.86 -17.96
C ASN A 680 -5.81 -28.90 -17.49
N ILE A 681 -5.59 -27.57 -17.65
CA ILE A 681 -6.51 -26.53 -17.22
C ILE A 681 -7.01 -25.73 -18.43
N ASP A 682 -8.29 -25.43 -18.45
CA ASP A 682 -8.91 -24.64 -19.53
C ASP A 682 -9.16 -23.17 -19.10
N LYS A 683 -9.27 -22.90 -17.81
CA LYS A 683 -9.60 -21.58 -17.28
C LYS A 683 -9.03 -21.38 -15.88
N ILE A 684 -8.64 -20.14 -15.57
CA ILE A 684 -8.19 -19.72 -14.24
C ILE A 684 -9.05 -18.56 -13.76
N ILE A 685 -9.50 -18.65 -12.52
CA ILE A 685 -10.36 -17.66 -11.87
C ILE A 685 -9.73 -17.30 -10.54
N ASP A 686 -9.45 -16.02 -10.37
CA ASP A 686 -9.03 -15.42 -9.11
C ASP A 686 -10.23 -14.79 -8.40
N ILE A 687 -10.39 -15.11 -7.13
CA ILE A 687 -11.47 -14.62 -6.26
C ILE A 687 -10.84 -13.93 -5.06
N ASP A 688 -10.49 -12.68 -5.27
CA ASP A 688 -9.87 -11.81 -4.26
C ASP A 688 -10.91 -10.93 -3.53
N GLN A 689 -10.46 -10.21 -2.49
CA GLN A 689 -11.28 -9.31 -1.68
C GLN A 689 -11.50 -7.93 -2.33
N SER A 690 -11.01 -7.69 -3.55
CA SER A 690 -11.20 -6.42 -4.23
C SER A 690 -12.68 -6.13 -4.51
N PRO A 691 -13.11 -4.85 -4.46
CA PRO A 691 -14.49 -4.49 -4.73
C PRO A 691 -14.97 -4.98 -6.10
N ILE A 692 -16.25 -5.40 -6.19
CA ILE A 692 -16.90 -5.83 -7.45
C ILE A 692 -17.10 -4.68 -8.45
N GLY A 693 -16.77 -3.45 -8.06
CA GLY A 693 -16.78 -2.25 -8.89
C GLY A 693 -16.33 -1.03 -8.09
N ARG A 694 -15.87 0.00 -8.78
CA ARG A 694 -15.32 1.22 -8.17
C ARG A 694 -16.33 2.37 -8.07
N THR A 695 -17.54 2.20 -8.59
CA THR A 695 -18.57 3.23 -8.64
C THR A 695 -19.82 2.79 -7.88
N PRO A 696 -20.63 3.72 -7.35
CA PRO A 696 -21.92 3.43 -6.73
C PRO A 696 -22.92 2.70 -7.66
N ARG A 697 -22.71 2.74 -8.97
CA ARG A 697 -23.53 2.05 -9.98
C ARG A 697 -23.26 0.55 -10.03
N SER A 698 -22.14 0.09 -9.52
CA SER A 698 -21.82 -1.34 -9.42
C SER A 698 -22.52 -1.90 -8.19
N ASN A 699 -23.28 -2.97 -8.36
CA ASN A 699 -23.98 -3.69 -7.29
C ASN A 699 -24.02 -5.19 -7.57
N SER A 700 -24.48 -5.98 -6.62
CA SER A 700 -24.53 -7.44 -6.72
C SER A 700 -25.35 -7.92 -7.91
N ALA A 701 -26.49 -7.30 -8.21
CA ALA A 701 -27.37 -7.68 -9.32
C ALA A 701 -26.73 -7.41 -10.70
N THR A 702 -26.02 -6.28 -10.85
CA THR A 702 -25.30 -5.97 -12.11
C THR A 702 -24.07 -6.86 -12.30
N TYR A 703 -23.31 -7.12 -11.24
CA TYR A 703 -22.12 -7.97 -11.32
C TYR A 703 -22.46 -9.43 -11.69
N THR A 704 -23.49 -10.00 -11.08
CA THR A 704 -23.96 -11.37 -11.36
C THR A 704 -24.71 -11.48 -12.69
N GLY A 705 -25.00 -10.36 -13.37
CA GLY A 705 -25.80 -10.31 -14.58
C GLY A 705 -27.29 -10.68 -14.35
N THR A 706 -27.74 -10.66 -13.11
CA THR A 706 -29.15 -10.89 -12.74
C THR A 706 -30.01 -9.72 -13.20
N PHE A 707 -29.48 -8.49 -13.07
CA PHE A 707 -30.16 -7.26 -13.47
C PHE A 707 -30.48 -7.19 -14.96
N ASP A 708 -29.64 -7.76 -15.82
CA ASP A 708 -29.90 -7.81 -17.26
C ASP A 708 -31.14 -8.65 -17.59
N ILE A 709 -31.31 -9.78 -16.91
CA ILE A 709 -32.48 -10.66 -17.06
C ILE A 709 -33.74 -9.96 -16.50
N ILE A 710 -33.62 -9.26 -15.38
CA ILE A 710 -34.71 -8.47 -14.79
C ILE A 710 -35.13 -7.37 -15.77
N ARG A 711 -34.22 -6.60 -16.35
CA ARG A 711 -34.52 -5.57 -17.35
C ARG A 711 -35.21 -6.14 -18.60
N GLU A 712 -34.76 -7.30 -19.06
CA GLU A 712 -35.39 -8.02 -20.17
C GLU A 712 -36.84 -8.36 -19.83
N LEU A 713 -37.08 -8.92 -18.66
CA LEU A 713 -38.42 -9.27 -18.16
C LEU A 713 -39.34 -8.05 -18.08
N PHE A 714 -38.85 -6.93 -17.52
CA PHE A 714 -39.64 -5.69 -17.43
C PHE A 714 -39.98 -5.13 -18.79
N SER A 715 -39.10 -5.24 -19.80
CA SER A 715 -39.38 -4.82 -21.17
C SER A 715 -40.44 -5.65 -21.87
N GLN A 716 -40.71 -6.85 -21.36
CA GLN A 716 -41.74 -7.76 -21.90
C GLN A 716 -43.13 -7.57 -21.29
N THR A 717 -43.29 -6.75 -20.26
CA THR A 717 -44.58 -6.43 -19.69
C THR A 717 -45.47 -5.74 -20.71
N GLN A 718 -46.80 -5.94 -20.56
CA GLN A 718 -47.79 -5.43 -21.53
C GLN A 718 -47.68 -3.92 -21.68
N GLU A 719 -47.52 -3.18 -20.58
CA GLU A 719 -47.39 -1.72 -20.57
C GLU A 719 -46.08 -1.22 -21.21
N ALA A 720 -44.96 -1.93 -20.97
CA ALA A 720 -43.69 -1.60 -21.63
C ALA A 720 -43.76 -1.82 -23.15
N LYS A 721 -44.37 -2.91 -23.60
CA LYS A 721 -44.58 -3.19 -25.02
C LYS A 721 -45.47 -2.14 -25.68
N MET A 722 -46.57 -1.75 -25.03
CA MET A 722 -47.44 -0.70 -25.52
C MET A 722 -46.73 0.65 -25.70
N ARG A 723 -45.80 0.97 -24.84
CA ARG A 723 -44.99 2.21 -24.87
C ARG A 723 -43.72 2.06 -25.68
N GLY A 724 -43.44 0.90 -26.26
CA GLY A 724 -42.21 0.63 -27.05
C GLY A 724 -40.93 0.67 -26.24
N TYR A 725 -40.98 0.40 -24.91
CA TYR A 725 -39.84 0.44 -24.03
C TYR A 725 -38.93 -0.80 -24.23
N LYS A 726 -37.67 -0.54 -24.57
CA LYS A 726 -36.61 -1.53 -24.69
C LYS A 726 -35.91 -1.74 -23.35
N PRO A 727 -35.14 -2.84 -23.11
CA PRO A 727 -34.42 -3.10 -21.85
C PRO A 727 -33.51 -1.94 -21.36
N GLY A 728 -33.00 -1.12 -22.30
CA GLY A 728 -32.23 0.09 -21.96
C GLY A 728 -32.99 1.16 -21.18
N ARG A 729 -34.33 1.22 -21.36
CA ARG A 729 -35.20 2.16 -20.62
C ARG A 729 -35.24 1.85 -19.11
N PHE A 730 -34.97 0.62 -18.74
CA PHE A 730 -34.95 0.13 -17.36
C PHE A 730 -33.52 0.08 -16.78
N SER A 731 -32.55 0.79 -17.42
CA SER A 731 -31.16 0.83 -16.96
C SER A 731 -30.83 2.19 -16.34
N PHE A 732 -30.27 2.17 -15.16
CA PHE A 732 -29.73 3.39 -14.52
C PHE A 732 -28.36 3.81 -15.09
N ASN A 733 -27.75 3.02 -15.96
CA ASN A 733 -26.46 3.33 -16.60
C ASN A 733 -26.60 3.97 -17.99
N VAL A 734 -27.74 3.84 -18.65
CA VAL A 734 -27.96 4.25 -20.05
C VAL A 734 -28.75 5.53 -20.14
N LYS A 735 -28.30 6.48 -20.99
CA LYS A 735 -29.04 7.71 -21.29
C LYS A 735 -30.47 7.38 -21.79
N GLY A 736 -31.48 8.07 -21.26
CA GLY A 736 -32.86 7.78 -21.52
C GLY A 736 -33.53 6.77 -20.58
N GLY A 737 -32.76 6.03 -19.80
CA GLY A 737 -33.25 5.17 -18.68
C GLY A 737 -32.83 5.73 -17.33
N ARG A 738 -31.67 6.33 -17.25
CA ARG A 738 -31.10 6.89 -16.02
C ARG A 738 -31.69 8.25 -15.67
N CYS A 739 -31.61 8.62 -14.39
CA CYS A 739 -31.84 9.98 -13.94
C CYS A 739 -30.71 10.88 -14.41
N GLU A 740 -30.99 11.93 -15.14
CA GLU A 740 -29.94 12.81 -15.66
C GLU A 740 -29.33 13.73 -14.57
N ALA A 741 -30.06 14.02 -13.46
CA ALA A 741 -29.54 14.84 -12.38
C ALA A 741 -28.38 14.17 -11.61
N CYS A 742 -28.51 12.87 -11.32
CA CYS A 742 -27.46 12.08 -10.67
C CYS A 742 -26.71 11.13 -11.65
N SER A 743 -26.98 11.24 -12.92
CA SER A 743 -26.40 10.38 -13.98
C SER A 743 -26.60 8.88 -13.74
N GLY A 744 -27.59 8.50 -12.94
CA GLY A 744 -27.91 7.12 -12.60
C GLY A 744 -27.29 6.62 -11.29
N ASP A 745 -26.53 7.46 -10.57
CA ASP A 745 -25.89 7.05 -9.32
C ASP A 745 -26.89 6.95 -8.14
N GLY A 746 -28.05 7.59 -8.24
CA GLY A 746 -29.03 7.67 -7.14
C GLY A 746 -28.63 8.62 -6.02
N ILE A 747 -27.36 8.97 -5.98
CA ILE A 747 -26.71 9.86 -5.00
C ILE A 747 -25.92 10.94 -5.74
N ILE A 748 -25.75 12.09 -5.10
CA ILE A 748 -24.91 13.20 -5.58
C ILE A 748 -23.68 13.25 -4.66
N LYS A 749 -22.52 13.16 -5.25
CA LYS A 749 -21.24 13.35 -4.55
C LYS A 749 -20.96 14.84 -4.41
N ILE A 750 -20.81 15.31 -3.19
CA ILE A 750 -20.35 16.67 -2.89
C ILE A 750 -18.88 16.58 -2.46
N GLU A 751 -17.99 17.06 -3.33
CA GLU A 751 -16.56 17.06 -3.03
C GLU A 751 -16.22 18.18 -2.05
N MET A 752 -15.67 17.83 -0.92
CA MET A 752 -15.26 18.73 0.13
C MET A 752 -13.74 18.83 0.13
N GLN A 753 -13.17 20.02 -0.18
CA GLN A 753 -11.72 20.21 -0.38
C GLN A 753 -10.84 19.78 0.81
N PHE A 754 -11.38 19.78 2.03
CA PHE A 754 -10.63 19.46 3.26
C PHE A 754 -11.29 18.40 4.15
N LEU A 755 -12.44 17.85 3.73
CA LEU A 755 -13.22 16.85 4.45
C LEU A 755 -13.49 15.65 3.55
N SER A 756 -13.97 14.55 4.14
CA SER A 756 -14.44 13.39 3.38
C SER A 756 -15.59 13.80 2.46
N ASP A 757 -15.61 13.26 1.24
CA ASP A 757 -16.69 13.51 0.30
C ASP A 757 -18.04 13.09 0.92
N VAL A 758 -19.05 13.93 0.77
CA VAL A 758 -20.42 13.66 1.27
C VAL A 758 -21.29 13.15 0.12
N TYR A 759 -22.00 12.06 0.38
CA TYR A 759 -22.93 11.47 -0.56
C TYR A 759 -24.37 11.73 -0.13
N VAL A 760 -25.13 12.49 -0.92
CA VAL A 760 -26.53 12.87 -0.62
C VAL A 760 -27.46 12.17 -1.60
N PRO A 761 -28.61 11.58 -1.17
CA PRO A 761 -29.62 11.04 -2.09
C PRO A 761 -30.08 12.08 -3.12
N CYS A 762 -30.23 11.66 -4.36
CA CYS A 762 -30.68 12.56 -5.44
C CYS A 762 -32.14 12.97 -5.21
N GLU A 763 -32.40 14.26 -5.04
CA GLU A 763 -33.75 14.82 -4.79
C GLU A 763 -34.70 14.62 -5.97
N VAL A 764 -34.18 14.55 -7.21
CA VAL A 764 -34.98 14.42 -8.42
C VAL A 764 -35.56 13.01 -8.59
N CYS A 765 -34.75 11.97 -8.44
CA CYS A 765 -35.22 10.60 -8.61
C CYS A 765 -35.61 9.94 -7.29
N LYS A 766 -35.23 10.48 -6.16
CA LYS A 766 -35.48 9.93 -4.81
C LYS A 766 -35.18 8.41 -4.72
N GLY A 767 -34.30 7.91 -5.56
CA GLY A 767 -33.97 6.50 -5.70
C GLY A 767 -35.10 5.60 -6.27
N LYS A 768 -36.20 6.14 -6.82
CA LYS A 768 -37.37 5.35 -7.27
C LYS A 768 -37.34 5.10 -8.79
N ASN A 769 -37.13 3.83 -9.19
CA ASN A 769 -37.60 3.15 -10.43
C ASN A 769 -36.91 1.81 -10.57
N ILE A 770 -37.54 0.67 -10.85
CA ILE A 770 -36.96 -0.69 -10.58
C ILE A 770 -36.44 -0.80 -9.12
N ALA A 771 -36.50 0.29 -8.38
CA ALA A 771 -35.95 0.46 -7.05
C ALA A 771 -36.57 -0.55 -6.07
N ASP A 772 -37.83 -0.92 -6.24
CA ASP A 772 -38.45 -1.89 -5.34
C ASP A 772 -37.75 -3.24 -5.49
N VAL A 773 -37.45 -3.67 -6.73
CA VAL A 773 -36.71 -4.91 -6.96
C VAL A 773 -35.25 -4.80 -6.54
N LEU A 774 -34.60 -3.66 -6.78
CA LEU A 774 -33.22 -3.43 -6.34
C LEU A 774 -33.12 -3.28 -4.80
N ASN A 775 -34.21 -2.82 -4.14
CA ASN A 775 -34.27 -2.71 -2.70
C ASN A 775 -34.60 -4.04 -2.00
N MET A 776 -35.11 -5.02 -2.72
CA MET A 776 -35.33 -6.36 -2.17
C MET A 776 -33.97 -6.95 -1.73
N THR A 777 -34.00 -7.66 -0.62
CA THR A 777 -32.92 -8.57 -0.25
C THR A 777 -32.85 -9.72 -1.25
N VAL A 778 -31.73 -10.42 -1.29
CA VAL A 778 -31.59 -11.62 -2.14
C VAL A 778 -32.63 -12.69 -1.76
N GLU A 779 -32.97 -12.81 -0.47
CA GLU A 779 -33.98 -13.73 0.06
C GLU A 779 -35.38 -13.38 -0.45
N GLU A 780 -35.83 -12.14 -0.30
CA GLU A 780 -37.11 -11.65 -0.82
C GLU A 780 -37.20 -11.75 -2.35
N ALA A 781 -36.11 -11.43 -3.05
CA ALA A 781 -36.04 -11.53 -4.50
C ALA A 781 -36.11 -13.00 -4.98
N LEU A 782 -35.55 -13.93 -4.22
CA LEU A 782 -35.59 -15.35 -4.53
C LEU A 782 -37.01 -15.89 -4.46
N GLU A 783 -37.79 -15.48 -3.45
CA GLU A 783 -39.21 -15.80 -3.31
C GLU A 783 -40.04 -15.14 -4.43
N PHE A 784 -39.81 -13.82 -4.67
CA PHE A 784 -40.52 -13.07 -5.71
C PHE A 784 -40.34 -13.63 -7.12
N PHE A 785 -39.13 -14.08 -7.46
CA PHE A 785 -38.78 -14.65 -8.76
C PHE A 785 -38.78 -16.18 -8.77
N GLU A 786 -39.48 -16.85 -7.84
CA GLU A 786 -39.46 -18.31 -7.73
C GLU A 786 -39.83 -19.02 -9.02
N ASN A 787 -40.76 -18.46 -9.80
CA ASN A 787 -41.26 -19.01 -11.05
C ASN A 787 -40.42 -18.65 -12.29
N ILE A 788 -39.28 -17.96 -12.11
CA ILE A 788 -38.40 -17.55 -13.21
C ILE A 788 -37.04 -18.23 -13.06
N PRO A 789 -36.82 -19.42 -13.63
CA PRO A 789 -35.65 -20.26 -13.37
C PRO A 789 -34.31 -19.57 -13.63
N ARG A 790 -34.23 -18.71 -14.67
CA ARG A 790 -32.99 -17.98 -15.02
C ARG A 790 -32.57 -16.98 -13.93
N ILE A 791 -33.51 -16.32 -13.27
CA ILE A 791 -33.26 -15.38 -12.15
C ILE A 791 -33.07 -16.19 -10.87
N LYS A 792 -33.97 -17.13 -10.58
CA LYS A 792 -33.93 -17.99 -9.39
C LYS A 792 -32.59 -18.66 -9.21
N ASN A 793 -32.01 -19.25 -10.27
CA ASN A 793 -30.72 -19.94 -10.18
C ASN A 793 -29.57 -19.00 -9.76
N LYS A 794 -29.56 -17.76 -10.25
CA LYS A 794 -28.52 -16.76 -9.87
C LYS A 794 -28.72 -16.27 -8.42
N LEU A 795 -29.97 -16.05 -8.01
CA LEU A 795 -30.28 -15.66 -6.64
C LEU A 795 -30.00 -16.80 -5.67
N GLN A 796 -30.27 -18.04 -6.05
CA GLN A 796 -29.95 -19.22 -5.25
C GLN A 796 -28.44 -19.34 -4.97
N THR A 797 -27.57 -19.05 -5.95
CA THR A 797 -26.11 -19.06 -5.70
C THR A 797 -25.67 -17.98 -4.70
N LEU A 798 -26.33 -16.82 -4.70
CA LEU A 798 -26.12 -15.79 -3.68
C LEU A 798 -26.60 -16.23 -2.28
N MET A 799 -27.74 -16.93 -2.21
CA MET A 799 -28.23 -17.54 -0.95
C MET A 799 -27.26 -18.60 -0.44
N ASP A 800 -26.78 -19.47 -1.33
CA ASP A 800 -25.87 -20.59 -0.98
C ASP A 800 -24.59 -20.05 -0.33
N VAL A 801 -24.03 -18.95 -0.83
CA VAL A 801 -22.83 -18.30 -0.24
C VAL A 801 -23.13 -17.46 1.02
N GLY A 802 -24.35 -17.49 1.54
CA GLY A 802 -24.75 -16.82 2.78
C GLY A 802 -25.00 -15.31 2.63
N LEU A 803 -25.35 -14.84 1.43
CA LEU A 803 -25.64 -13.42 1.14
C LEU A 803 -27.13 -13.13 0.96
N GLY A 804 -28.02 -13.89 1.62
CA GLY A 804 -29.46 -13.69 1.56
C GLY A 804 -29.91 -12.29 2.03
N TYR A 805 -29.19 -11.72 2.97
CA TYR A 805 -29.49 -10.44 3.61
C TYR A 805 -29.10 -9.19 2.82
N ILE A 806 -28.22 -9.29 1.82
CA ILE A 806 -27.80 -8.12 1.04
C ILE A 806 -28.91 -7.69 0.08
N ARG A 807 -29.04 -6.39 -0.17
CA ARG A 807 -29.96 -5.87 -1.17
C ARG A 807 -29.37 -6.00 -2.58
N LEU A 808 -30.19 -6.32 -3.56
CA LEU A 808 -29.77 -6.48 -4.96
C LEU A 808 -29.07 -5.22 -5.52
N GLY A 809 -29.58 -4.05 -5.16
CA GLY A 809 -29.07 -2.75 -5.57
C GLY A 809 -28.03 -2.13 -4.62
N GLN A 810 -27.58 -2.85 -3.58
CA GLN A 810 -26.59 -2.32 -2.64
C GLN A 810 -25.30 -1.94 -3.36
N PRO A 811 -24.83 -0.67 -3.27
CA PRO A 811 -23.62 -0.22 -3.94
C PRO A 811 -22.38 -1.03 -3.51
N SER A 812 -21.51 -1.33 -4.46
CA SER A 812 -20.26 -2.07 -4.21
C SER A 812 -19.34 -1.40 -3.19
N THR A 813 -19.42 -0.08 -3.06
CA THR A 813 -18.64 0.72 -2.10
C THR A 813 -19.08 0.52 -0.64
N GLN A 814 -20.27 -0.04 -0.41
CA GLN A 814 -20.81 -0.36 0.92
C GLN A 814 -20.58 -1.82 1.32
N LEU A 815 -20.13 -2.65 0.40
CA LEU A 815 -19.85 -4.05 0.68
C LEU A 815 -18.50 -4.21 1.40
N SER A 816 -18.44 -5.12 2.34
CA SER A 816 -17.16 -5.58 2.92
C SER A 816 -16.35 -6.39 1.89
N GLY A 817 -15.04 -6.53 2.11
CA GLY A 817 -14.18 -7.35 1.25
C GLY A 817 -14.66 -8.79 1.14
N GLY A 818 -15.06 -9.40 2.24
CA GLY A 818 -15.63 -10.75 2.27
C GLY A 818 -16.96 -10.90 1.54
N GLU A 819 -17.86 -9.90 1.62
CA GLU A 819 -19.10 -9.90 0.84
C GLU A 819 -18.84 -9.79 -0.67
N ALA A 820 -17.91 -8.91 -1.07
CA ALA A 820 -17.51 -8.77 -2.47
C ALA A 820 -16.91 -10.07 -3.01
N GLN A 821 -16.06 -10.74 -2.25
CA GLN A 821 -15.48 -12.04 -2.61
C GLN A 821 -16.55 -13.13 -2.76
N ARG A 822 -17.52 -13.21 -1.85
CA ARG A 822 -18.64 -14.16 -1.93
C ARG A 822 -19.55 -13.90 -3.14
N ILE A 823 -19.77 -12.63 -3.52
CA ILE A 823 -20.52 -12.29 -4.75
C ILE A 823 -19.75 -12.78 -5.99
N LYS A 824 -18.43 -12.63 -6.05
CA LYS A 824 -17.60 -13.17 -7.12
C LYS A 824 -17.72 -14.69 -7.20
N LEU A 825 -17.65 -15.37 -6.05
CA LEU A 825 -17.81 -16.82 -5.96
C LEU A 825 -19.21 -17.25 -6.43
N ALA A 826 -20.29 -16.60 -6.00
CA ALA A 826 -21.65 -16.87 -6.43
C ALA A 826 -21.81 -16.70 -7.95
N TYR A 827 -21.20 -15.66 -8.54
CA TYR A 827 -21.21 -15.45 -9.99
C TYR A 827 -20.55 -16.60 -10.74
N GLU A 828 -19.38 -17.06 -10.30
CA GLU A 828 -18.69 -18.21 -10.94
C GLU A 828 -19.48 -19.52 -10.75
N LEU A 829 -20.07 -19.75 -9.59
CA LEU A 829 -20.96 -20.89 -9.32
C LEU A 829 -22.21 -20.91 -10.21
N SER A 830 -22.70 -19.73 -10.62
CA SER A 830 -23.87 -19.61 -11.51
C SER A 830 -23.57 -20.01 -12.95
N LYS A 831 -22.29 -20.16 -13.33
CA LYS A 831 -21.85 -20.57 -14.66
C LYS A 831 -21.76 -22.10 -14.79
N ARG A 832 -21.85 -22.59 -16.01
CA ARG A 832 -21.62 -24.01 -16.30
C ARG A 832 -20.15 -24.37 -16.11
N SER A 833 -19.87 -25.33 -15.25
CA SER A 833 -18.51 -25.82 -15.02
C SER A 833 -18.03 -26.71 -16.15
N THR A 834 -16.75 -26.62 -16.50
CA THR A 834 -16.08 -27.52 -17.47
C THR A 834 -15.43 -28.73 -16.80
N GLY A 835 -15.25 -28.66 -15.45
CA GLY A 835 -14.52 -29.67 -14.69
C GLY A 835 -12.99 -29.57 -14.81
N LYS A 836 -12.46 -28.52 -15.46
CA LYS A 836 -11.01 -28.28 -15.64
C LYS A 836 -10.62 -26.84 -15.23
N THR A 837 -11.44 -26.17 -14.44
CA THR A 837 -11.19 -24.80 -14.01
C THR A 837 -10.36 -24.79 -12.74
N LEU A 838 -9.33 -23.93 -12.70
CA LEU A 838 -8.56 -23.63 -11.49
C LEU A 838 -9.14 -22.38 -10.82
N TYR A 839 -9.61 -22.53 -9.59
CA TYR A 839 -10.02 -21.43 -8.72
C TYR A 839 -8.91 -21.12 -7.73
N ILE A 840 -8.59 -19.85 -7.58
CA ILE A 840 -7.65 -19.33 -6.57
C ILE A 840 -8.42 -18.39 -5.67
N LEU A 841 -8.36 -18.60 -4.35
CA LEU A 841 -9.03 -17.78 -3.35
C LEU A 841 -8.01 -17.30 -2.32
N ASP A 842 -8.11 -16.03 -1.93
CA ASP A 842 -7.25 -15.42 -0.94
C ASP A 842 -8.07 -15.09 0.32
N GLU A 843 -7.80 -15.81 1.42
CA GLU A 843 -8.42 -15.67 2.75
C GLU A 843 -9.96 -15.56 2.70
N PRO A 844 -10.69 -16.52 2.10
CA PRO A 844 -12.13 -16.40 1.89
C PRO A 844 -12.96 -16.51 3.18
N THR A 845 -12.38 -16.87 4.31
CA THR A 845 -13.06 -16.91 5.63
C THR A 845 -13.05 -15.58 6.37
N THR A 846 -12.42 -14.56 5.79
CA THR A 846 -12.36 -13.21 6.36
C THR A 846 -13.74 -12.66 6.71
N GLY A 847 -13.95 -12.26 7.96
CA GLY A 847 -15.23 -11.69 8.45
C GLY A 847 -16.38 -12.69 8.52
N LEU A 848 -16.10 -13.99 8.50
CA LEU A 848 -17.11 -15.04 8.59
C LEU A 848 -17.20 -15.65 9.97
N HIS A 849 -18.45 -15.71 10.47
CA HIS A 849 -18.76 -16.58 11.60
C HIS A 849 -18.52 -18.05 11.22
N ILE A 850 -18.14 -18.89 12.17
CA ILE A 850 -17.83 -20.32 11.97
C ILE A 850 -18.97 -21.09 11.25
N HIS A 851 -20.23 -20.68 11.44
CA HIS A 851 -21.37 -21.22 10.69
C HIS A 851 -21.30 -20.91 9.19
N ASP A 852 -20.88 -19.70 8.82
CA ASP A 852 -20.72 -19.30 7.42
C ASP A 852 -19.49 -19.96 6.81
N VAL A 853 -18.42 -20.18 7.60
CA VAL A 853 -17.24 -20.97 7.19
C VAL A 853 -17.69 -22.40 6.82
N ASN A 854 -18.54 -23.04 7.60
CA ASN A 854 -19.07 -24.38 7.28
C ASN A 854 -19.84 -24.42 5.95
N ARG A 855 -20.63 -23.37 5.68
CA ARG A 855 -21.32 -23.24 4.37
C ARG A 855 -20.32 -23.07 3.23
N LEU A 856 -19.32 -22.23 3.42
CA LEU A 856 -18.28 -21.99 2.41
C LEU A 856 -17.48 -23.26 2.10
N VAL A 857 -17.08 -24.04 3.11
CA VAL A 857 -16.41 -25.33 2.94
C VAL A 857 -17.25 -26.26 2.06
N LYS A 858 -18.54 -26.42 2.34
CA LYS A 858 -19.46 -27.27 1.53
C LYS A 858 -19.53 -26.81 0.07
N ILE A 859 -19.47 -25.50 -0.19
CA ILE A 859 -19.48 -24.95 -1.54
C ILE A 859 -18.17 -25.26 -2.26
N LEU A 860 -17.03 -25.08 -1.59
CA LEU A 860 -15.72 -25.38 -2.20
C LEU A 860 -15.56 -26.90 -2.47
N GLN A 861 -16.05 -27.74 -1.56
CA GLN A 861 -16.09 -29.18 -1.77
C GLN A 861 -16.93 -29.53 -3.02
N ARG A 862 -18.11 -28.92 -3.18
CA ARG A 862 -18.98 -29.09 -4.36
C ARG A 862 -18.32 -28.65 -5.68
N LEU A 863 -17.48 -27.61 -5.67
CA LEU A 863 -16.70 -27.19 -6.83
C LEU A 863 -15.67 -28.26 -7.22
N VAL A 864 -14.98 -28.83 -6.23
CA VAL A 864 -13.98 -29.88 -6.45
C VAL A 864 -14.63 -31.16 -6.92
N ASP A 865 -15.80 -31.54 -6.36
CA ASP A 865 -16.59 -32.69 -6.79
C ASP A 865 -17.01 -32.60 -8.28
N GLY A 866 -17.19 -31.37 -8.76
CA GLY A 866 -17.42 -31.08 -10.18
C GLY A 866 -16.16 -31.22 -11.07
N GLY A 867 -15.05 -31.75 -10.55
CA GLY A 867 -13.79 -32.00 -11.27
C GLY A 867 -12.81 -30.82 -11.29
N ASN A 868 -13.17 -29.67 -10.71
CA ASN A 868 -12.32 -28.49 -10.68
C ASN A 868 -11.20 -28.59 -9.64
N THR A 869 -10.22 -27.72 -9.74
CA THR A 869 -9.16 -27.57 -8.74
C THR A 869 -9.37 -26.26 -7.98
N VAL A 870 -9.26 -26.32 -6.66
CA VAL A 870 -9.39 -25.13 -5.80
C VAL A 870 -8.13 -24.97 -4.96
N ILE A 871 -7.47 -23.82 -5.07
CA ILE A 871 -6.30 -23.43 -4.26
C ILE A 871 -6.71 -22.25 -3.39
N VAL A 872 -6.51 -22.36 -2.09
CA VAL A 872 -6.92 -21.36 -1.10
C VAL A 872 -5.74 -20.98 -0.24
N ILE A 873 -5.46 -19.69 -0.12
CA ILE A 873 -4.58 -19.16 0.94
C ILE A 873 -5.43 -19.00 2.18
N GLU A 874 -5.07 -19.65 3.29
CA GLU A 874 -5.92 -19.66 4.48
C GLU A 874 -5.14 -19.76 5.80
N HIS A 875 -5.78 -19.20 6.86
CA HIS A 875 -5.31 -19.28 8.23
C HIS A 875 -6.34 -19.94 9.18
N ASN A 876 -7.60 -19.99 8.77
CA ASN A 876 -8.67 -20.60 9.56
C ASN A 876 -8.52 -22.13 9.64
N LEU A 877 -8.31 -22.66 10.85
CA LEU A 877 -8.04 -24.08 11.09
C LEU A 877 -9.24 -24.98 10.77
N ASP A 878 -10.48 -24.50 10.95
CA ASP A 878 -11.68 -25.25 10.58
C ASP A 878 -11.80 -25.46 9.08
N MET A 879 -11.32 -24.51 8.27
CA MET A 879 -11.24 -24.68 6.84
C MET A 879 -10.04 -25.51 6.41
N ILE A 880 -8.86 -25.30 7.03
CA ILE A 880 -7.62 -26.02 6.73
C ILE A 880 -7.77 -27.53 7.00
N LYS A 881 -8.44 -27.92 8.08
CA LYS A 881 -8.68 -29.36 8.41
C LYS A 881 -9.48 -30.09 7.34
N CYS A 882 -10.28 -29.35 6.53
CA CYS A 882 -11.12 -29.91 5.45
C CYS A 882 -10.38 -30.04 4.10
N ALA A 883 -9.11 -29.66 4.02
CA ALA A 883 -8.30 -29.74 2.80
C ALA A 883 -7.98 -31.18 2.39
N ASP A 884 -7.87 -31.42 1.09
CA ASP A 884 -7.30 -32.68 0.57
C ASP A 884 -5.77 -32.65 0.60
N TYR A 885 -5.18 -31.45 0.40
CA TYR A 885 -3.73 -31.24 0.33
C TYR A 885 -3.36 -29.88 0.91
N ILE A 886 -2.20 -29.81 1.55
CA ILE A 886 -1.66 -28.57 2.12
C ILE A 886 -0.25 -28.34 1.61
N VAL A 887 0.08 -27.07 1.34
CA VAL A 887 1.42 -26.56 1.10
C VAL A 887 1.72 -25.55 2.20
N ASP A 888 2.60 -25.92 3.15
CA ASP A 888 2.92 -25.08 4.30
C ASP A 888 4.25 -24.35 4.13
N LEU A 889 4.21 -23.00 4.20
CA LEU A 889 5.37 -22.12 4.01
C LEU A 889 5.86 -21.56 5.36
N GLY A 890 7.16 -21.34 5.44
CA GLY A 890 7.81 -20.77 6.63
C GLY A 890 9.32 -20.89 6.59
N PRO A 891 9.98 -21.11 7.76
CA PRO A 891 9.41 -21.27 9.10
C PRO A 891 8.88 -19.95 9.70
N GLU A 892 9.44 -18.81 9.33
CA GLU A 892 9.10 -17.48 9.86
C GLU A 892 8.61 -16.56 8.73
N GLY A 893 8.29 -15.30 9.05
CA GLY A 893 8.01 -14.25 8.08
C GLY A 893 9.27 -13.57 7.54
N GLY A 894 9.13 -12.78 6.46
CA GLY A 894 10.21 -12.01 5.86
C GLY A 894 11.39 -12.85 5.39
N ASP A 895 12.61 -12.37 5.60
CA ASP A 895 13.85 -13.03 5.13
C ASP A 895 14.11 -14.39 5.75
N LYS A 896 13.57 -14.67 6.94
CA LYS A 896 13.66 -15.98 7.61
C LYS A 896 12.62 -16.98 7.10
N GLY A 897 11.67 -16.54 6.28
CA GLY A 897 10.66 -17.35 5.62
C GLY A 897 11.03 -17.78 4.20
N GLY A 898 10.02 -17.92 3.37
CA GLY A 898 10.17 -18.12 1.91
C GLY A 898 10.59 -19.53 1.50
N THR A 899 10.36 -20.54 2.34
CA THR A 899 10.61 -21.96 2.02
C THR A 899 9.34 -22.79 2.25
N ILE A 900 9.22 -23.93 1.58
CA ILE A 900 8.19 -24.92 1.88
C ILE A 900 8.71 -25.81 3.02
N ILE A 901 7.96 -25.85 4.13
CA ILE A 901 8.31 -26.68 5.30
C ILE A 901 7.78 -28.09 5.11
N ALA A 902 6.51 -28.21 4.70
CA ALA A 902 5.84 -29.48 4.56
C ALA A 902 4.78 -29.43 3.46
N THR A 903 4.49 -30.58 2.89
CA THR A 903 3.39 -30.78 1.93
C THR A 903 2.73 -32.14 2.19
N GLY A 904 1.40 -32.17 2.04
CA GLY A 904 0.65 -33.43 2.18
C GLY A 904 -0.75 -33.22 2.73
N THR A 905 -1.36 -34.26 3.28
CA THR A 905 -2.68 -34.15 3.95
C THR A 905 -2.57 -33.41 5.27
N PRO A 906 -3.66 -32.86 5.81
CA PRO A 906 -3.70 -32.22 7.12
C PRO A 906 -3.06 -33.05 8.22
N GLU A 907 -3.29 -34.36 8.26
CA GLU A 907 -2.72 -35.28 9.23
C GLU A 907 -1.18 -35.29 9.15
N LYS A 908 -0.63 -35.35 7.94
CA LYS A 908 0.83 -35.35 7.72
C LYS A 908 1.45 -34.02 8.17
N ILE A 909 0.77 -32.92 7.92
CA ILE A 909 1.24 -31.60 8.37
C ILE A 909 1.22 -31.52 9.91
N ALA A 910 0.19 -32.06 10.55
CA ALA A 910 0.07 -32.11 12.02
C ALA A 910 1.19 -32.93 12.70
N GLU A 911 1.81 -33.87 11.98
CA GLU A 911 2.96 -34.65 12.47
C GLU A 911 4.31 -33.94 12.27
N THR A 912 4.36 -32.89 11.42
CA THR A 912 5.60 -32.15 11.11
C THR A 912 5.95 -31.18 12.23
N LYS A 913 7.04 -31.41 12.92
CA LYS A 913 7.47 -30.65 14.13
C LYS A 913 7.80 -29.18 13.81
N GLU A 914 8.33 -28.91 12.63
CA GLU A 914 8.74 -27.58 12.17
C GLU A 914 7.56 -26.73 11.70
N SER A 915 6.37 -27.33 11.49
CA SER A 915 5.16 -26.64 11.04
C SER A 915 4.41 -26.02 12.23
N TYR A 916 4.34 -24.71 12.27
CA TYR A 916 3.45 -24.01 13.20
C TYR A 916 1.99 -24.34 12.92
N THR A 917 1.58 -24.31 11.62
CA THR A 917 0.23 -24.73 11.21
C THR A 917 -0.10 -26.12 11.75
N GLY A 918 0.82 -27.09 11.58
CA GLY A 918 0.66 -28.45 12.06
C GLY A 918 0.47 -28.55 13.58
N LYS A 919 1.21 -27.75 14.35
CA LYS A 919 1.10 -27.71 15.81
C LYS A 919 -0.32 -27.33 16.28
N TYR A 920 -0.93 -26.29 15.67
CA TYR A 920 -2.28 -25.86 16.02
C TYR A 920 -3.34 -26.77 15.42
N LEU A 921 -3.15 -27.26 14.20
CA LEU A 921 -4.09 -28.14 13.50
C LEU A 921 -4.34 -29.46 14.24
N LYS A 922 -3.34 -29.96 14.98
CA LYS A 922 -3.44 -31.20 15.76
C LYS A 922 -4.60 -31.21 16.76
N LYS A 923 -5.07 -30.03 17.20
CA LYS A 923 -6.20 -29.92 18.12
C LYS A 923 -7.57 -30.07 17.41
N TYR A 924 -7.59 -29.94 16.09
CA TYR A 924 -8.81 -29.89 15.27
C TYR A 924 -9.04 -31.18 14.47
N LEU A 925 -8.01 -32.03 14.32
CA LEU A 925 -8.06 -33.37 13.73
C LEU A 925 -8.37 -34.41 14.81
#